data_4438b760476160c96b8feeac6321c3c9
#
_entry.id   4438b760476160c96b8feeac6321c3c9
#
_cell.length_a   1.000
_cell.length_b   1.000
_cell.length_c   1.000
_cell.angle_alpha   90.00
_cell.angle_beta   90.00
_cell.angle_gamma   90.00
#
_symmetry.space_group_name_H-M   'P 1'
#
loop_
_entity.id
_entity.type
_entity.pdbx_description
1 polymer ?
#
loop_
_entity_poly.entity_id
_entity_poly.type
_entity_poly.pdbx_seq_one_letter_code
_entity_poly.pdbx_strand_id
1 'polypeptide(L)'
;MFFNPKKRYDFRMFFSGLRMASPQPSPSRLSKYTTMGHRYLSRWVSWSGTIVTPPGSPSRSSPSEGLSLSPQPPRAFQPRSRASSKASNMSEKTPVAYPLVPKLPVPPLGHTLTWYLTHLRPVLREDEYREAAAIVDEFGKPSGVGEKIQEELIKRHDALDNWVYNWWLDDMYLSVALPLPVNSNPGMVFPHQKFASDLDMIHFATRLVTASFDMKERIEVGDLDVDRCSARERYQPMCMTQYNRVFSSYRRPAIPKDKLLSVTDYQQENQHIVVFYKNHMFRVEVVVEGSRLTHQQVTAQLQEVLRAVDEYEGSDPPPVGIMTADNRRTWAQSRQILAGEAENQKVLKIVETCVLVLCFDDPLPTRFNLATRTSHRASLTKRSSNMNMNTQNTTYEDSKTRDEVNAGHQMIHGGGFNHNSANRWFDKTVQFVLTRDGWCGLCYEHSCAEGIVVIQLVEQILQSIASETHKEPGEECLPEGLVHPVEVLPERRHSETSAPVESVATPTRLEWNVTPVIHRRMQEAADHVDRLVEDLDFRILRYLSYGRNFMKRAKCSPDAFIQLALQLAFFRNHGQLTSTYESASTRRFRLGRVDCIRANTPQVLAWCEAMVINAPFADRLAKYETAIKLQTDIMVNNILGRGVDIHLLGLREMGKEMGLPTPEIFSHRSYQVSNHFRLSTSQVPTLSDSWMGYGPVVPDGYGASYNPHPDYIVFCLSAFNSCEETSTLEFGRNLERALDEMKFLLESRVK
;
A
#
# COMPACT_ATOMS: atom_id res chain seq x y z
N MET A 1 25.51 32.93 -23.00
CA MET A 1 26.36 32.24 -23.98
C MET A 1 25.80 30.87 -24.23
N PHE A 2 25.53 30.52 -25.46
CA PHE A 2 24.74 29.45 -25.98
C PHE A 2 25.14 28.05 -25.47
N PHE A 3 24.20 27.27 -24.93
CA PHE A 3 24.34 25.84 -24.72
C PHE A 3 23.92 25.07 -25.99
N ASN A 4 24.76 24.15 -26.44
CA ASN A 4 24.61 23.37 -27.65
C ASN A 4 24.00 22.01 -27.29
N PRO A 5 22.82 21.60 -27.82
CA PRO A 5 22.14 20.35 -27.45
C PRO A 5 22.52 19.19 -28.37
N LYS A 6 23.75 18.68 -28.32
CA LYS A 6 24.17 17.45 -29.02
C LYS A 6 25.34 16.78 -28.32
N LYS A 7 25.05 16.06 -27.22
CA LYS A 7 25.87 14.91 -26.79
C LYS A 7 24.92 13.82 -26.27
N ARG A 8 24.56 12.92 -27.18
CA ARG A 8 24.06 11.60 -26.83
C ARG A 8 25.21 10.83 -26.22
N TYR A 9 25.09 10.42 -24.97
CA TYR A 9 25.97 9.42 -24.37
C TYR A 9 25.50 8.03 -24.83
N ASP A 10 26.39 7.37 -25.57
CA ASP A 10 26.16 6.05 -26.16
C ASP A 10 26.44 4.98 -25.09
N PHE A 11 25.40 4.27 -24.66
CA PHE A 11 25.44 3.24 -23.61
C PHE A 11 26.04 1.89 -24.10
N ARG A 12 26.79 1.89 -25.22
CA ARG A 12 27.33 0.68 -25.84
C ARG A 12 28.74 0.25 -25.40
N MET A 13 29.35 0.87 -24.40
CA MET A 13 30.75 0.62 -24.07
C MET A 13 30.99 -0.20 -22.78
N PHE A 14 30.13 -1.17 -22.45
CA PHE A 14 30.43 -2.12 -21.38
C PHE A 14 30.26 -3.60 -21.74
N PHE A 15 30.13 -3.93 -23.01
CA PHE A 15 30.05 -5.33 -23.48
C PHE A 15 30.99 -5.66 -24.65
N SER A 16 32.24 -5.18 -24.62
CA SER A 16 33.26 -5.64 -25.57
C SER A 16 34.44 -6.24 -24.84
N GLY A 17 34.41 -7.54 -24.71
CA GLY A 17 35.58 -8.30 -24.21
C GLY A 17 35.23 -9.73 -23.87
N LEU A 18 34.97 -10.57 -24.90
CA LEU A 18 35.36 -11.97 -24.99
C LEU A 18 34.73 -12.60 -26.23
N ARG A 19 35.45 -12.52 -27.33
CA ARG A 19 35.25 -13.49 -28.45
C ARG A 19 36.20 -14.66 -28.17
N MET A 20 35.65 -15.89 -28.25
CA MET A 20 36.29 -17.02 -28.90
C MET A 20 35.36 -18.25 -28.99
N ALA A 21 35.24 -18.74 -30.20
CA ALA A 21 34.96 -20.11 -30.66
C ALA A 21 33.62 -20.76 -30.43
N SER A 22 32.85 -20.89 -31.48
CA SER A 22 31.85 -21.97 -31.73
C SER A 22 32.58 -23.28 -32.19
N PRO A 23 32.01 -24.51 -32.28
CA PRO A 23 30.60 -24.80 -32.50
C PRO A 23 30.04 -26.10 -31.84
N GLN A 24 28.72 -26.25 -32.01
CA GLN A 24 27.88 -27.45 -32.07
C GLN A 24 27.09 -27.84 -30.78
N PRO A 25 25.97 -28.61 -30.86
CA PRO A 25 24.64 -28.04 -30.65
C PRO A 25 23.91 -28.53 -29.38
N SER A 26 23.04 -27.62 -28.89
CA SER A 26 21.90 -27.78 -27.93
C SER A 26 21.96 -28.81 -26.80
N PRO A 27 21.64 -28.35 -25.61
CA PRO A 27 20.32 -28.64 -25.04
C PRO A 27 19.62 -27.42 -24.41
N SER A 28 18.31 -27.42 -24.59
CA SER A 28 17.26 -26.70 -23.82
C SER A 28 17.48 -25.26 -23.34
N ARG A 29 16.58 -24.41 -23.78
CA ARG A 29 16.42 -22.98 -23.46
C ARG A 29 16.27 -22.60 -21.97
N LEU A 30 16.42 -23.51 -21.05
CA LEU A 30 16.21 -23.31 -19.61
C LEU A 30 17.45 -22.83 -18.82
N SER A 31 18.64 -22.89 -19.39
CA SER A 31 19.88 -22.59 -18.66
C SER A 31 20.34 -21.12 -18.70
N LYS A 32 19.73 -20.27 -19.53
CA LYS A 32 20.12 -18.84 -19.63
C LYS A 32 19.44 -17.93 -18.60
N TYR A 33 18.40 -18.41 -17.91
CA TYR A 33 17.62 -17.59 -16.96
C TYR A 33 18.16 -17.53 -15.55
N THR A 34 19.07 -18.43 -15.20
CA THR A 34 19.59 -18.54 -13.82
C THR A 34 20.62 -17.48 -13.46
N THR A 35 21.30 -16.87 -14.43
CA THR A 35 22.44 -15.97 -14.13
C THR A 35 22.06 -14.50 -13.96
N MET A 36 20.93 -14.04 -14.52
CA MET A 36 20.47 -12.67 -14.32
C MET A 36 19.64 -12.51 -13.04
N GLY A 37 18.87 -13.52 -12.63
CA GLY A 37 18.13 -13.53 -11.38
C GLY A 37 18.99 -13.38 -10.13
N HIS A 38 20.22 -13.90 -10.16
CA HIS A 38 21.13 -13.86 -9.01
C HIS A 38 21.61 -12.46 -8.61
N ARG A 39 21.72 -11.51 -9.52
CA ARG A 39 22.17 -10.14 -9.17
C ARG A 39 21.05 -9.27 -8.61
N TYR A 40 19.81 -9.56 -8.95
CA TYR A 40 18.63 -8.83 -8.43
C TYR A 40 18.10 -9.48 -7.14
N LEU A 41 18.11 -10.80 -7.03
CA LEU A 41 17.75 -11.53 -5.82
C LEU A 41 18.58 -11.11 -4.60
N SER A 42 19.87 -10.81 -4.77
CA SER A 42 20.73 -10.35 -3.66
C SER A 42 20.37 -8.97 -3.10
N ARG A 43 19.62 -8.14 -3.85
CA ARG A 43 19.14 -6.84 -3.35
C ARG A 43 17.79 -6.92 -2.61
N TRP A 44 16.96 -7.94 -2.93
CA TRP A 44 15.63 -8.12 -2.33
C TRP A 44 15.63 -9.16 -1.19
N VAL A 45 16.55 -10.12 -1.22
CA VAL A 45 16.74 -11.10 -0.12
C VAL A 45 17.28 -10.43 1.16
N SER A 46 17.79 -9.19 1.08
CA SER A 46 18.07 -8.39 2.29
C SER A 46 16.80 -7.94 3.05
N TRP A 47 15.64 -8.43 2.69
CA TRP A 47 14.45 -8.39 3.55
C TRP A 47 14.68 -9.12 4.88
N SER A 48 15.60 -10.07 4.91
CA SER A 48 16.03 -10.75 6.15
C SER A 48 17.45 -10.31 6.51
N GLY A 49 17.59 -9.14 7.14
CA GLY A 49 18.86 -8.52 7.49
C GLY A 49 19.93 -9.48 8.00
N THR A 50 20.94 -9.72 7.17
CA THR A 50 22.22 -10.25 7.63
C THR A 50 23.28 -9.27 7.18
N ILE A 51 23.76 -8.46 8.12
CA ILE A 51 24.95 -7.63 7.96
C ILE A 51 26.15 -8.57 8.09
N VAL A 52 26.83 -8.82 6.98
CA VAL A 52 28.18 -9.40 7.03
C VAL A 52 29.16 -8.26 7.26
N THR A 53 29.75 -8.19 8.45
CA THR A 53 30.90 -7.35 8.76
C THR A 53 32.19 -8.03 8.27
N PRO A 54 33.11 -7.30 7.64
CA PRO A 54 34.45 -7.85 7.34
C PRO A 54 35.29 -7.91 8.61
N PRO A 55 36.26 -8.84 8.71
CA PRO A 55 37.04 -9.09 9.91
C PRO A 55 38.29 -8.21 10.04
N GLY A 56 38.53 -7.78 11.26
CA GLY A 56 39.88 -7.75 11.84
C GLY A 56 40.65 -6.44 11.89
N SER A 57 40.85 -5.91 13.06
CA SER A 57 42.15 -5.97 13.77
C SER A 57 42.10 -5.21 15.11
N PRO A 58 43.14 -5.33 15.99
CA PRO A 58 42.88 -5.74 17.35
C PRO A 58 43.17 -4.70 18.46
N SER A 59 42.58 -5.01 19.59
CA SER A 59 43.02 -4.74 20.97
C SER A 59 43.63 -3.38 21.41
N ARG A 60 42.98 -2.78 22.43
CA ARG A 60 43.68 -2.46 23.68
C ARG A 60 42.70 -2.27 24.88
N SER A 61 43.16 -2.80 25.96
CA SER A 61 42.66 -3.03 27.29
C SER A 61 42.13 -1.81 28.08
N SER A 62 41.00 -1.96 28.71
CA SER A 62 40.57 -1.89 30.14
C SER A 62 40.85 -0.60 31.00
N PRO A 63 40.20 -0.39 32.17
CA PRO A 63 39.07 -1.04 32.82
C PRO A 63 38.06 -0.07 33.51
N SER A 64 36.93 -0.66 33.98
CA SER A 64 36.14 -0.37 35.18
C SER A 64 35.35 0.93 35.24
N GLU A 65 34.04 0.87 35.38
CA GLU A 65 33.26 0.79 36.61
C GLU A 65 31.80 0.63 36.31
N GLY A 66 31.16 -0.23 37.06
CA GLY A 66 29.79 -0.63 36.84
C GLY A 66 28.78 0.37 37.38
N LEU A 67 27.65 0.39 36.71
CA LEU A 67 26.36 0.71 37.31
C LEU A 67 25.29 -0.07 36.53
N SER A 68 24.79 -1.11 37.19
CA SER A 68 23.65 -1.89 36.76
C SER A 68 22.39 -1.05 36.83
N LEU A 69 21.71 -0.88 35.71
CA LEU A 69 20.30 -0.46 35.70
C LEU A 69 19.51 -1.48 34.87
N SER A 70 18.84 -2.36 35.58
CA SER A 70 17.81 -3.21 35.04
C SER A 70 16.61 -2.37 34.54
N PRO A 71 16.01 -2.71 33.40
CA PRO A 71 14.78 -2.04 32.96
C PRO A 71 13.60 -2.53 33.79
N GLN A 72 12.93 -1.62 34.46
CA GLN A 72 11.63 -1.86 35.10
C GLN A 72 10.51 -1.90 34.03
N PRO A 73 9.46 -2.73 34.23
CA PRO A 73 8.30 -2.75 33.36
C PRO A 73 7.45 -1.49 33.51
N PRO A 74 6.70 -1.08 32.48
CA PRO A 74 5.87 0.12 32.51
C PRO A 74 4.77 -0.01 33.56
N ARG A 75 4.70 0.96 34.46
CA ARG A 75 3.68 1.07 35.51
C ARG A 75 2.31 1.34 34.91
N ALA A 76 1.31 0.67 35.46
CA ALA A 76 -0.10 0.95 35.25
C ALA A 76 -0.45 2.40 35.61
N PHE A 77 -1.23 3.04 34.75
CA PHE A 77 -1.72 4.41 34.96
C PHE A 77 -2.65 4.46 36.16
N GLN A 78 -2.32 5.29 37.14
CA GLN A 78 -3.25 5.82 38.15
C GLN A 78 -3.52 7.30 37.87
N PRO A 79 -4.78 7.77 37.93
CA PRO A 79 -5.10 9.16 37.63
C PRO A 79 -4.68 10.09 38.78
N ARG A 80 -3.97 11.17 38.46
CA ARG A 80 -3.63 12.24 39.40
C ARG A 80 -4.82 13.16 39.59
N SER A 81 -5.05 13.53 40.86
CA SER A 81 -6.09 14.45 41.35
C SER A 81 -5.95 15.87 40.78
N ARG A 82 -7.09 16.45 40.42
CA ARG A 82 -7.30 17.79 39.86
C ARG A 82 -7.10 18.89 40.92
N ALA A 83 -6.50 19.99 40.47
CA ALA A 83 -6.68 21.32 41.07
C ALA A 83 -7.81 22.05 40.31
N SER A 84 -8.74 22.62 41.06
CA SER A 84 -9.96 23.26 40.58
C SER A 84 -9.70 24.62 39.94
N SER A 85 -10.13 24.82 38.68
CA SER A 85 -10.52 26.14 38.16
C SER A 85 -11.76 25.98 37.28
N LYS A 86 -12.70 26.90 37.42
CA LYS A 86 -14.04 26.92 36.83
C LYS A 86 -13.97 26.79 35.30
N ALA A 87 -14.52 25.72 34.78
CA ALA A 87 -14.78 25.55 33.35
C ALA A 87 -16.27 25.26 33.13
N SER A 88 -16.80 25.88 32.11
CA SER A 88 -18.15 25.75 31.58
C SER A 88 -18.50 24.28 31.24
N ASN A 89 -19.76 23.92 31.41
CA ASN A 89 -20.37 22.62 31.22
C ASN A 89 -20.12 22.03 29.79
N MET A 90 -19.03 21.32 29.61
CA MET A 90 -18.95 20.24 28.63
C MET A 90 -19.14 18.91 29.36
N SER A 91 -20.18 18.18 29.04
CA SER A 91 -20.37 16.82 29.57
C SER A 91 -19.16 15.97 29.16
N GLU A 92 -18.32 15.58 30.13
CA GLU A 92 -17.24 14.62 29.92
C GLU A 92 -17.85 13.29 29.40
N LYS A 93 -17.84 13.07 28.11
CA LYS A 93 -18.06 11.72 27.58
C LYS A 93 -16.83 10.88 27.95
N THR A 94 -17.00 9.89 28.81
CA THR A 94 -15.99 8.87 29.06
C THR A 94 -15.71 8.17 27.71
N PRO A 95 -14.44 8.04 27.28
CA PRO A 95 -14.13 7.34 26.02
C PRO A 95 -14.77 5.95 26.02
N VAL A 96 -15.52 5.62 24.98
CA VAL A 96 -16.12 4.30 24.83
C VAL A 96 -14.99 3.32 24.55
N ALA A 97 -14.80 2.32 25.41
CA ALA A 97 -13.81 1.28 25.22
C ALA A 97 -14.31 0.31 24.14
N TYR A 98 -13.57 0.17 23.04
CA TYR A 98 -13.88 -0.82 22.02
C TYR A 98 -13.83 -2.26 22.58
N PRO A 99 -14.65 -3.18 22.06
CA PRO A 99 -14.65 -4.58 22.50
C PRO A 99 -13.27 -5.21 22.42
N LEU A 100 -12.86 -5.91 23.49
CA LEU A 100 -11.61 -6.64 23.50
C LEU A 100 -11.73 -7.88 22.61
N VAL A 101 -10.88 -7.96 21.59
CA VAL A 101 -10.80 -9.11 20.69
C VAL A 101 -9.72 -10.12 21.18
N PRO A 102 -9.78 -11.42 20.78
CA PRO A 102 -8.81 -12.42 21.20
C PRO A 102 -7.39 -12.12 20.70
N LYS A 103 -6.39 -12.75 21.32
CA LYS A 103 -5.01 -12.77 20.82
C LYS A 103 -4.90 -13.58 19.53
N LEU A 104 -3.94 -13.23 18.66
CA LEU A 104 -3.60 -14.01 17.47
C LEU A 104 -3.02 -15.37 17.90
N PRO A 105 -3.62 -16.51 17.51
CA PRO A 105 -3.09 -17.83 17.90
C PRO A 105 -1.73 -18.10 17.24
N VAL A 106 -0.94 -18.99 17.83
CA VAL A 106 0.24 -19.57 17.21
C VAL A 106 -0.19 -20.87 16.53
N PRO A 107 -0.04 -21.03 15.21
CA PRO A 107 -0.37 -22.26 14.51
C PRO A 107 0.49 -23.45 14.99
N PRO A 108 0.00 -24.70 14.91
CA PRO A 108 0.86 -25.86 15.13
C PRO A 108 1.98 -25.93 14.09
N LEU A 109 3.21 -26.26 14.52
CA LEU A 109 4.38 -26.32 13.64
C LEU A 109 4.15 -27.21 12.41
N GLY A 110 3.69 -28.45 12.62
CA GLY A 110 3.43 -29.39 11.52
C GLY A 110 2.37 -28.91 10.52
N HIS A 111 1.36 -28.16 10.97
CA HIS A 111 0.40 -27.52 10.08
C HIS A 111 1.08 -26.54 9.11
N THR A 112 1.89 -25.65 9.65
CA THR A 112 2.60 -24.64 8.83
C THR A 112 3.58 -25.29 7.86
N LEU A 113 4.34 -26.29 8.30
CA LEU A 113 5.30 -26.98 7.45
C LEU A 113 4.61 -27.74 6.30
N THR A 114 3.48 -28.39 6.56
CA THR A 114 2.68 -29.07 5.53
C THR A 114 2.17 -28.09 4.48
N TRP A 115 1.61 -26.94 4.88
CA TRP A 115 1.11 -25.95 3.96
C TRP A 115 2.24 -25.24 3.23
N TYR A 116 3.36 -24.98 3.87
CA TYR A 116 4.56 -24.43 3.22
C TYR A 116 5.01 -25.30 2.05
N LEU A 117 5.13 -26.63 2.25
CA LEU A 117 5.46 -27.56 1.18
C LEU A 117 4.38 -27.62 0.10
N THR A 118 3.09 -27.54 0.48
CA THR A 118 1.98 -27.50 -0.47
C THR A 118 2.10 -26.30 -1.43
N HIS A 119 2.45 -25.13 -0.92
CA HIS A 119 2.63 -23.93 -1.74
C HIS A 119 3.94 -23.91 -2.55
N LEU A 120 4.97 -24.61 -2.10
CA LEU A 120 6.21 -24.76 -2.86
C LEU A 120 6.07 -25.72 -4.04
N ARG A 121 5.21 -26.73 -3.94
CA ARG A 121 5.08 -27.79 -4.94
C ARG A 121 4.85 -27.29 -6.37
N PRO A 122 3.97 -26.31 -6.66
CA PRO A 122 3.72 -25.82 -8.02
C PRO A 122 4.75 -24.81 -8.53
N VAL A 123 5.69 -24.35 -7.71
CA VAL A 123 6.65 -23.29 -8.07
C VAL A 123 8.11 -23.75 -8.08
N LEU A 124 8.39 -24.95 -7.58
CA LEU A 124 9.72 -25.57 -7.60
C LEU A 124 9.75 -26.75 -8.59
N ARG A 125 10.93 -26.99 -9.16
CA ARG A 125 11.19 -28.24 -9.89
C ARG A 125 11.21 -29.41 -8.91
N GLU A 126 11.06 -30.62 -9.44
CA GLU A 126 10.96 -31.85 -8.63
C GLU A 126 12.20 -32.11 -7.74
N ASP A 127 13.40 -31.82 -8.27
CA ASP A 127 14.66 -31.93 -7.55
C ASP A 127 14.77 -30.91 -6.40
N GLU A 128 14.46 -29.63 -6.69
CA GLU A 128 14.43 -28.55 -5.70
C GLU A 128 13.35 -28.78 -4.64
N TYR A 129 12.21 -29.34 -5.01
CA TYR A 129 11.13 -29.64 -4.06
C TYR A 129 11.53 -30.77 -3.10
N ARG A 130 12.19 -31.83 -3.59
CA ARG A 130 12.66 -32.93 -2.71
C ARG A 130 13.69 -32.43 -1.71
N GLU A 131 14.61 -31.58 -2.14
CA GLU A 131 15.59 -30.96 -1.26
C GLU A 131 14.90 -30.09 -0.18
N ALA A 132 13.97 -29.22 -0.60
CA ALA A 132 13.18 -28.42 0.32
C ALA A 132 12.38 -29.27 1.32
N ALA A 133 11.77 -30.37 0.86
CA ALA A 133 11.02 -31.29 1.71
C ALA A 133 11.92 -31.93 2.77
N ALA A 134 13.12 -32.36 2.41
CA ALA A 134 14.07 -32.94 3.39
C ALA A 134 14.50 -31.92 4.46
N ILE A 135 14.72 -30.66 4.08
CA ILE A 135 15.05 -29.56 5.00
C ILE A 135 13.89 -29.27 5.95
N VAL A 136 12.66 -29.25 5.41
CA VAL A 136 11.44 -29.03 6.19
C VAL A 136 11.19 -30.17 7.18
N ASP A 137 11.40 -31.43 6.74
CA ASP A 137 11.27 -32.60 7.59
C ASP A 137 12.31 -32.56 8.73
N GLU A 138 13.55 -32.18 8.44
CA GLU A 138 14.62 -32.01 9.46
C GLU A 138 14.23 -30.92 10.47
N PHE A 139 13.74 -29.78 10.01
CA PHE A 139 13.32 -28.69 10.89
C PHE A 139 12.12 -29.07 11.76
N GLY A 140 11.22 -29.90 11.26
CA GLY A 140 10.02 -30.35 11.95
C GLY A 140 10.19 -31.58 12.87
N LYS A 141 11.41 -32.11 12.99
CA LYS A 141 11.65 -33.31 13.84
C LYS A 141 11.27 -33.07 15.29
N PRO A 142 10.69 -34.11 15.98
CA PRO A 142 10.46 -34.04 17.40
C PRO A 142 11.72 -33.75 18.20
N SER A 143 11.63 -32.86 19.19
CA SER A 143 12.76 -32.33 19.98
C SER A 143 13.82 -31.60 19.17
N GLY A 144 13.57 -31.34 17.90
CA GLY A 144 14.44 -30.59 16.99
C GLY A 144 14.44 -29.09 17.24
N VAL A 145 15.15 -28.37 16.36
CA VAL A 145 15.29 -26.91 16.47
C VAL A 145 13.94 -26.19 16.27
N GLY A 146 13.10 -26.69 15.34
CA GLY A 146 11.80 -26.08 15.06
C GLY A 146 10.84 -26.17 16.24
N GLU A 147 10.80 -27.32 16.93
CA GLU A 147 9.94 -27.49 18.10
C GLU A 147 10.38 -26.60 19.27
N LYS A 148 11.68 -26.49 19.52
CA LYS A 148 12.23 -25.58 20.55
C LYS A 148 11.89 -24.11 20.27
N ILE A 149 12.00 -23.68 19.02
CA ILE A 149 11.61 -22.32 18.61
C ILE A 149 10.09 -22.13 18.80
N GLN A 150 9.29 -23.12 18.45
CA GLN A 150 7.82 -23.11 18.64
C GLN A 150 7.44 -22.95 20.11
N GLU A 151 8.09 -23.63 21.02
CA GLU A 151 7.85 -23.52 22.47
C GLU A 151 8.11 -22.10 22.97
N GLU A 152 9.22 -21.48 22.58
CA GLU A 152 9.52 -20.09 22.94
C GLU A 152 8.53 -19.09 22.31
N LEU A 153 8.09 -19.34 21.06
CA LEU A 153 7.07 -18.54 20.41
C LEU A 153 5.73 -18.61 21.15
N ILE A 154 5.35 -19.76 21.69
CA ILE A 154 4.15 -19.93 22.55
C ILE A 154 4.29 -19.11 23.84
N LYS A 155 5.45 -19.12 24.49
CA LYS A 155 5.70 -18.29 25.68
C LYS A 155 5.59 -16.78 25.35
N ARG A 156 6.10 -16.38 24.19
CA ARG A 156 5.94 -14.99 23.70
C ARG A 156 4.48 -14.63 23.45
N HIS A 157 3.68 -15.54 22.87
CA HIS A 157 2.25 -15.33 22.69
C HIS A 157 1.54 -15.08 24.03
N ASP A 158 1.89 -15.85 25.06
CA ASP A 158 1.26 -15.69 26.39
C ASP A 158 1.60 -14.35 27.02
N ALA A 159 2.82 -13.84 26.77
CA ALA A 159 3.32 -12.58 27.32
C ALA A 159 2.80 -11.32 26.62
N LEU A 160 2.52 -11.38 25.31
CA LEU A 160 2.21 -10.20 24.48
C LEU A 160 0.75 -10.21 23.98
N ASP A 161 0.21 -9.04 23.67
CA ASP A 161 -1.10 -8.92 23.02
C ASP A 161 -1.11 -9.47 21.58
N ASN A 162 0.01 -9.32 20.89
CA ASN A 162 0.24 -9.92 19.58
C ASN A 162 1.74 -10.26 19.46
N TRP A 163 2.02 -11.53 19.31
CA TRP A 163 3.39 -12.09 19.35
C TRP A 163 4.24 -11.71 18.13
N VAL A 164 3.60 -11.41 16.97
CA VAL A 164 4.32 -11.13 15.71
C VAL A 164 4.35 -9.64 15.36
N TYR A 165 3.51 -8.80 15.97
CA TYR A 165 3.23 -7.43 15.52
C TYR A 165 4.49 -6.61 15.21
N ASN A 166 5.45 -6.55 16.13
CA ASN A 166 6.67 -5.74 15.95
C ASN A 166 7.56 -6.30 14.83
N TRP A 167 7.75 -7.62 14.79
CA TRP A 167 8.53 -8.28 13.75
C TRP A 167 7.88 -8.12 12.36
N TRP A 168 6.56 -8.23 12.32
CA TRP A 168 5.80 -8.03 11.10
C TRP A 168 5.93 -6.59 10.57
N LEU A 169 5.80 -5.59 11.43
CA LEU A 169 5.94 -4.18 11.06
C LEU A 169 7.36 -3.86 10.56
N ASP A 170 8.37 -4.42 11.21
CA ASP A 170 9.76 -4.28 10.81
C ASP A 170 10.05 -4.94 9.45
N ASP A 171 9.59 -6.17 9.26
CA ASP A 171 9.84 -6.97 8.05
C ASP A 171 9.11 -6.42 6.83
N MET A 172 7.84 -6.05 6.99
CA MET A 172 7.00 -5.56 5.90
C MET A 172 7.29 -4.11 5.51
N TYR A 173 7.69 -3.26 6.46
CA TYR A 173 7.80 -1.82 6.21
C TYR A 173 9.09 -1.18 6.72
N LEU A 174 9.34 -1.19 8.03
CA LEU A 174 10.31 -0.27 8.62
C LEU A 174 11.76 -0.57 8.25
N SER A 175 12.10 -1.83 7.97
CA SER A 175 13.44 -2.24 7.54
C SER A 175 13.64 -2.16 6.02
N VAL A 176 12.57 -1.94 5.25
CA VAL A 176 12.60 -1.85 3.80
C VAL A 176 13.19 -0.52 3.37
N ALA A 177 14.27 -0.57 2.59
CA ALA A 177 15.01 0.63 2.17
C ALA A 177 14.49 1.28 0.88
N LEU A 178 13.53 0.66 0.19
CA LEU A 178 13.00 1.16 -1.07
C LEU A 178 12.31 2.53 -0.93
N PRO A 179 12.23 3.32 -2.01
CA PRO A 179 11.37 4.51 -2.07
C PRO A 179 9.94 4.21 -1.67
N LEU A 180 9.26 5.16 -1.03
CA LEU A 180 7.85 4.99 -0.64
C LEU A 180 6.89 5.04 -1.83
N PRO A 181 6.96 6.04 -2.74
CA PRO A 181 6.09 6.05 -3.92
C PRO A 181 6.29 4.78 -4.75
N VAL A 182 5.23 4.28 -5.34
CA VAL A 182 5.18 3.05 -6.15
C VAL A 182 5.36 1.76 -5.32
N ASN A 183 6.35 1.71 -4.41
CA ASN A 183 6.72 0.46 -3.70
C ASN A 183 5.89 0.20 -2.43
N SER A 184 5.48 1.24 -1.71
CA SER A 184 4.86 1.11 -0.39
C SER A 184 3.61 1.98 -0.23
N ASN A 185 3.59 3.18 -0.81
CA ASN A 185 2.47 4.11 -0.73
C ASN A 185 1.50 3.87 -1.89
N PRO A 186 0.29 3.33 -1.65
CA PRO A 186 -0.72 3.23 -2.69
C PRO A 186 -1.32 4.60 -3.02
N GLY A 187 -1.75 4.76 -4.26
CA GLY A 187 -2.57 5.87 -4.71
C GLY A 187 -4.04 5.45 -4.85
N MET A 188 -4.96 6.16 -4.19
CA MET A 188 -6.39 5.99 -4.34
C MET A 188 -6.96 7.14 -5.13
N VAL A 189 -7.75 6.85 -6.15
CA VAL A 189 -8.48 7.84 -6.95
C VAL A 189 -9.94 7.84 -6.50
N PHE A 190 -10.47 9.02 -6.22
CA PHE A 190 -11.87 9.24 -5.85
C PHE A 190 -12.75 9.35 -7.09
N PRO A 191 -14.09 9.25 -6.95
CA PRO A 191 -15.00 9.58 -8.04
C PRO A 191 -14.68 10.98 -8.58
N HIS A 192 -14.66 11.11 -9.90
CA HIS A 192 -14.31 12.36 -10.56
C HIS A 192 -15.26 13.49 -10.15
N GLN A 193 -14.72 14.61 -9.70
CA GLN A 193 -15.44 15.80 -9.29
C GLN A 193 -15.64 16.75 -10.48
N LYS A 194 -16.65 17.61 -10.39
CA LYS A 194 -16.90 18.66 -11.39
C LYS A 194 -16.66 20.01 -10.74
N PHE A 195 -15.55 20.64 -11.04
CA PHE A 195 -15.22 21.99 -10.60
C PHE A 195 -15.46 22.99 -11.74
N ALA A 196 -16.31 23.97 -11.52
CA ALA A 196 -16.49 25.08 -12.47
C ALA A 196 -15.45 26.19 -12.24
N SER A 197 -14.83 26.22 -11.06
CA SER A 197 -13.88 27.23 -10.64
C SER A 197 -12.89 26.68 -9.61
N ASP A 198 -11.79 27.39 -9.36
CA ASP A 198 -10.86 27.11 -8.25
C ASP A 198 -11.58 27.16 -6.90
N LEU A 199 -12.60 27.99 -6.76
CA LEU A 199 -13.39 28.10 -5.55
C LEU A 199 -14.15 26.78 -5.25
N ASP A 200 -14.68 26.10 -6.26
CA ASP A 200 -15.33 24.79 -6.08
C ASP A 200 -14.33 23.73 -5.59
N MET A 201 -13.13 23.74 -6.16
CA MET A 201 -12.03 22.87 -5.70
C MET A 201 -11.65 23.17 -4.25
N ILE A 202 -11.55 24.44 -3.87
CA ILE A 202 -11.23 24.86 -2.50
C ILE A 202 -12.35 24.47 -1.53
N HIS A 203 -13.62 24.62 -1.91
CA HIS A 203 -14.73 24.16 -1.08
C HIS A 203 -14.71 22.64 -0.89
N PHE A 204 -14.43 21.88 -1.94
CA PHE A 204 -14.26 20.43 -1.81
C PHE A 204 -13.08 20.08 -0.91
N ALA A 205 -11.94 20.76 -1.05
CA ALA A 205 -10.77 20.61 -0.17
C ALA A 205 -11.11 20.92 1.29
N THR A 206 -11.84 22.01 1.54
CA THR A 206 -12.28 22.38 2.89
C THR A 206 -13.17 21.30 3.50
N ARG A 207 -14.13 20.75 2.72
CA ARG A 207 -14.98 19.65 3.19
C ARG A 207 -14.16 18.39 3.50
N LEU A 208 -13.17 18.03 2.68
CA LEU A 208 -12.27 16.92 2.96
C LEU A 208 -11.51 17.12 4.30
N VAL A 209 -10.99 18.34 4.52
CA VAL A 209 -10.29 18.68 5.76
C VAL A 209 -11.24 18.62 6.95
N THR A 210 -12.38 19.30 6.89
CA THR A 210 -13.33 19.36 8.01
C THR A 210 -13.89 18.00 8.37
N ALA A 211 -14.32 17.21 7.38
CA ALA A 211 -14.80 15.84 7.59
C ALA A 211 -13.70 14.90 8.14
N SER A 212 -12.42 15.12 7.73
CA SER A 212 -11.29 14.37 8.31
C SER A 212 -11.10 14.66 9.78
N PHE A 213 -11.26 15.91 10.19
CA PHE A 213 -11.17 16.28 11.61
C PHE A 213 -12.38 15.76 12.40
N ASP A 214 -13.58 15.72 11.83
CA ASP A 214 -14.75 15.10 12.46
C ASP A 214 -14.51 13.60 12.71
N MET A 215 -13.95 12.90 11.70
CA MET A 215 -13.57 11.50 11.84
C MET A 215 -12.46 11.31 12.88
N LYS A 216 -11.45 12.19 12.92
CA LYS A 216 -10.39 12.17 13.92
C LYS A 216 -10.96 12.32 15.33
N GLU A 217 -11.86 13.26 15.56
CA GLU A 217 -12.52 13.45 16.85
C GLU A 217 -13.33 12.20 17.25
N ARG A 218 -14.12 11.64 16.35
CA ARG A 218 -14.86 10.38 16.59
C ARG A 218 -13.93 9.22 16.95
N ILE A 219 -12.77 9.11 16.32
CA ILE A 219 -11.76 8.11 16.65
C ILE A 219 -11.24 8.32 18.08
N GLU A 220 -10.90 9.56 18.44
CA GLU A 220 -10.30 9.91 19.74
C GLU A 220 -11.27 9.70 20.92
N VAL A 221 -12.55 9.94 20.70
CA VAL A 221 -13.57 9.68 21.74
C VAL A 221 -14.13 8.26 21.70
N GLY A 222 -13.67 7.42 20.76
CA GLY A 222 -14.13 6.04 20.61
C GLY A 222 -15.56 5.90 20.06
N ASP A 223 -16.03 6.86 19.27
CA ASP A 223 -17.39 6.95 18.72
C ASP A 223 -17.48 6.45 17.26
N LEU A 224 -16.60 5.54 16.86
CA LEU A 224 -16.74 4.83 15.59
C LEU A 224 -17.55 3.56 15.79
N ASP A 225 -18.37 3.24 14.78
CA ASP A 225 -18.99 1.92 14.68
C ASP A 225 -17.92 0.84 14.66
N VAL A 226 -18.10 -0.18 15.51
CA VAL A 226 -17.16 -1.28 15.60
C VAL A 226 -17.22 -2.11 14.33
N ASP A 227 -16.09 -2.23 13.62
CA ASP A 227 -15.97 -3.13 12.50
C ASP A 227 -16.27 -4.57 12.92
N ARG A 228 -17.03 -5.28 12.09
CA ARG A 228 -17.44 -6.65 12.37
C ARG A 228 -17.13 -7.59 11.22
N CYS A 229 -16.77 -8.81 11.57
CA CYS A 229 -16.65 -9.89 10.61
C CYS A 229 -18.00 -10.21 9.95
N SER A 230 -17.97 -11.04 8.90
CA SER A 230 -19.17 -11.45 8.17
C SER A 230 -20.19 -12.21 9.05
N ALA A 231 -21.44 -12.33 8.57
CA ALA A 231 -22.49 -13.12 9.21
C ALA A 231 -22.07 -14.58 9.47
N ARG A 232 -21.25 -15.17 8.58
CA ARG A 232 -20.69 -16.51 8.76
C ARG A 232 -19.82 -16.63 10.01
N GLU A 233 -19.20 -15.53 10.41
CA GLU A 233 -18.33 -15.41 11.58
C GLU A 233 -19.08 -14.81 12.79
N ARG A 234 -20.41 -14.85 12.78
CA ARG A 234 -21.30 -14.36 13.85
C ARG A 234 -21.09 -12.90 14.21
N TYR A 235 -20.72 -12.06 13.24
CA TYR A 235 -20.46 -10.62 13.44
C TYR A 235 -19.48 -10.33 14.59
N GLN A 236 -18.47 -11.17 14.78
CA GLN A 236 -17.43 -10.92 15.77
C GLN A 236 -16.83 -9.53 15.58
N PRO A 237 -16.61 -8.74 16.67
CA PRO A 237 -15.96 -7.45 16.56
C PRO A 237 -14.51 -7.61 16.08
N MET A 238 -14.02 -6.59 15.35
CA MET A 238 -12.64 -6.53 14.87
C MET A 238 -11.84 -5.50 15.69
N CYS A 239 -10.53 -5.63 15.69
CA CYS A 239 -9.62 -4.69 16.36
C CYS A 239 -9.69 -3.33 15.68
N MET A 240 -9.97 -2.28 16.46
CA MET A 240 -10.11 -0.89 16.00
C MET A 240 -8.82 -0.06 16.13
N THR A 241 -7.74 -0.61 16.72
CA THR A 241 -6.53 0.17 17.04
C THR A 241 -5.82 0.81 15.86
N GLN A 242 -6.01 0.31 14.65
CA GLN A 242 -5.40 0.90 13.46
C GLN A 242 -5.97 2.29 13.13
N TYR A 243 -7.25 2.55 13.43
CA TYR A 243 -7.86 3.87 13.22
C TYR A 243 -7.12 4.97 13.97
N ASN A 244 -6.65 4.69 15.19
CA ASN A 244 -5.91 5.65 16.01
C ASN A 244 -4.56 6.07 15.41
N ARG A 245 -4.13 5.44 14.33
CA ARG A 245 -2.84 5.68 13.66
C ARG A 245 -2.98 6.29 12.27
N VAL A 246 -4.19 6.57 11.79
CA VAL A 246 -4.39 7.12 10.45
C VAL A 246 -4.03 8.59 10.41
N PHE A 247 -4.57 9.38 11.34
CA PHE A 247 -4.27 10.80 11.44
C PHE A 247 -3.08 11.09 12.34
N SER A 248 -2.37 12.18 12.06
CA SER A 248 -1.21 12.64 12.84
C SER A 248 -0.07 11.62 12.97
N SER A 249 -0.02 10.62 12.11
CA SER A 249 1.08 9.64 12.06
C SER A 249 2.11 10.00 11.00
N TYR A 250 3.33 9.51 11.22
CA TYR A 250 4.49 9.84 10.40
C TYR A 250 5.51 8.72 10.41
N ARG A 251 5.97 8.28 9.25
CA ARG A 251 7.07 7.32 9.11
C ARG A 251 8.39 8.06 8.99
N ARG A 252 9.07 8.26 10.13
CA ARG A 252 10.35 8.95 10.16
C ARG A 252 11.47 8.08 9.58
N PRO A 253 12.18 8.56 8.54
CA PRO A 253 13.34 7.84 8.02
C PRO A 253 14.46 7.80 9.07
N ALA A 254 15.08 6.62 9.23
CA ALA A 254 16.15 6.39 10.17
C ALA A 254 17.04 5.20 9.75
N ILE A 255 18.24 5.11 10.34
CA ILE A 255 19.20 4.02 10.14
C ILE A 255 19.36 3.30 11.47
N PRO A 256 19.28 1.96 11.52
CA PRO A 256 19.20 1.01 10.40
C PRO A 256 17.79 0.83 9.81
N LYS A 257 16.74 1.25 10.48
CA LYS A 257 15.33 1.14 10.05
C LYS A 257 14.53 2.39 10.42
N ASP A 258 13.46 2.62 9.69
CA ASP A 258 12.51 3.71 9.94
C ASP A 258 11.81 3.58 11.29
N LYS A 259 11.21 4.68 11.75
CA LYS A 259 10.43 4.75 12.99
C LYS A 259 9.02 5.24 12.70
N LEU A 260 8.03 4.49 13.14
CA LEU A 260 6.65 4.95 13.10
C LEU A 260 6.40 5.86 14.31
N LEU A 261 6.01 7.10 14.04
CA LEU A 261 5.59 8.07 15.04
C LEU A 261 4.07 8.24 14.95
N SER A 262 3.41 8.21 16.08
CA SER A 262 1.99 8.53 16.19
C SER A 262 1.83 9.63 17.22
N VAL A 263 1.02 10.63 16.91
CA VAL A 263 0.80 11.79 17.77
C VAL A 263 -0.41 11.58 18.70
N THR A 264 -0.80 10.34 18.98
CA THR A 264 -1.90 10.00 19.89
C THR A 264 -1.67 10.52 21.32
N ASP A 265 -0.42 10.86 21.69
CA ASP A 265 -0.07 11.39 23.00
C ASP A 265 -0.21 12.92 23.12
N TYR A 266 -0.61 13.60 22.04
CA TYR A 266 -0.72 15.05 22.02
C TYR A 266 -2.19 15.47 21.86
N GLN A 267 -2.87 15.70 22.97
CA GLN A 267 -4.00 16.64 22.99
C GLN A 267 -3.40 18.02 22.71
N GLN A 268 -3.30 18.39 21.44
CA GLN A 268 -2.78 19.68 21.06
C GLN A 268 -3.93 20.69 21.10
N GLU A 269 -3.75 21.76 21.87
CA GLU A 269 -4.66 22.92 21.86
C GLU A 269 -4.74 23.53 20.44
N ASN A 270 -3.69 23.38 19.63
CA ASN A 270 -3.62 23.85 18.25
C ASN A 270 -3.33 22.67 17.32
N GLN A 271 -4.16 22.48 16.28
CA GLN A 271 -3.97 21.45 15.26
C GLN A 271 -4.00 22.07 13.86
N HIS A 272 -3.07 21.63 13.03
CA HIS A 272 -2.86 22.18 11.71
C HIS A 272 -2.73 21.08 10.65
N ILE A 273 -2.91 21.47 9.42
CA ILE A 273 -2.53 20.71 8.23
C ILE A 273 -1.35 21.39 7.54
N VAL A 274 -0.65 20.65 6.67
CA VAL A 274 0.33 21.24 5.76
C VAL A 274 -0.24 21.20 4.36
N VAL A 275 -0.23 22.34 3.69
CA VAL A 275 -0.74 22.51 2.32
C VAL A 275 0.43 22.70 1.37
N PHE A 276 0.44 21.93 0.30
CA PHE A 276 1.38 22.04 -0.81
C PHE A 276 0.69 22.64 -2.04
N TYR A 277 1.31 23.63 -2.67
CA TYR A 277 0.92 24.15 -3.98
C TYR A 277 2.15 24.66 -4.72
N LYS A 278 2.44 24.13 -5.90
CA LYS A 278 3.63 24.45 -6.71
C LYS A 278 4.94 24.41 -5.90
N ASN A 279 5.10 23.37 -5.10
CA ASN A 279 6.21 23.15 -4.15
C ASN A 279 6.33 24.14 -2.99
N HIS A 280 5.47 25.16 -2.92
CA HIS A 280 5.33 25.98 -1.71
C HIS A 280 4.63 25.17 -0.62
N MET A 281 5.03 25.39 0.61
CA MET A 281 4.47 24.72 1.78
C MET A 281 3.89 25.75 2.75
N PHE A 282 2.69 25.48 3.25
CA PHE A 282 2.03 26.34 4.24
C PHE A 282 1.50 25.53 5.41
N ARG A 283 1.66 26.07 6.60
CA ARG A 283 0.92 25.63 7.78
C ARG A 283 -0.43 26.35 7.76
N VAL A 284 -1.52 25.58 7.81
CA VAL A 284 -2.90 26.03 7.85
C VAL A 284 -3.53 25.51 9.14
N GLU A 285 -4.02 26.41 9.97
CA GLU A 285 -4.64 26.06 11.25
C GLU A 285 -6.06 25.53 11.04
N VAL A 286 -6.45 24.53 11.83
CA VAL A 286 -7.80 23.97 11.83
C VAL A 286 -8.40 23.98 13.23
N VAL A 287 -7.57 23.85 14.26
CA VAL A 287 -7.96 24.02 15.66
C VAL A 287 -7.01 25.05 16.29
N VAL A 288 -7.56 26.08 16.90
CA VAL A 288 -6.82 27.15 17.60
C VAL A 288 -7.36 27.26 19.02
N GLU A 289 -6.46 27.20 20.00
CA GLU A 289 -6.81 27.27 21.43
C GLU A 289 -7.94 26.30 21.84
N GLY A 290 -7.89 25.08 21.29
CA GLY A 290 -8.90 24.03 21.51
C GLY A 290 -10.23 24.23 20.77
N SER A 291 -10.38 25.32 20.02
CA SER A 291 -11.60 25.63 19.27
C SER A 291 -11.42 25.31 17.78
N ARG A 292 -12.38 24.61 17.21
CA ARG A 292 -12.41 24.29 15.79
C ARG A 292 -12.72 25.51 14.94
N LEU A 293 -11.93 25.79 13.91
CA LEU A 293 -12.25 26.84 12.95
C LEU A 293 -13.46 26.43 12.09
N THR A 294 -14.26 27.44 11.73
CA THR A 294 -15.42 27.25 10.85
C THR A 294 -15.01 26.86 9.42
N HIS A 295 -15.95 26.28 8.67
CA HIS A 295 -15.74 25.99 7.24
C HIS A 295 -15.29 27.25 6.47
N GLN A 296 -15.91 28.40 6.73
CA GLN A 296 -15.55 29.68 6.08
C GLN A 296 -14.11 30.13 6.41
N GLN A 297 -13.66 29.96 7.66
CA GLN A 297 -12.30 30.31 8.08
C GLN A 297 -11.24 29.39 7.47
N VAL A 298 -11.51 28.10 7.36
CA VAL A 298 -10.60 27.17 6.68
C VAL A 298 -10.59 27.45 5.18
N THR A 299 -11.74 27.71 4.55
CA THR A 299 -11.84 28.12 3.12
C THR A 299 -11.01 29.36 2.84
N ALA A 300 -11.15 30.40 3.69
CA ALA A 300 -10.41 31.65 3.51
C ALA A 300 -8.89 31.44 3.60
N GLN A 301 -8.41 30.58 4.50
CA GLN A 301 -6.98 30.23 4.57
C GLN A 301 -6.52 29.50 3.31
N LEU A 302 -7.30 28.55 2.77
CA LEU A 302 -6.94 27.83 1.56
C LEU A 302 -6.96 28.74 0.32
N GLN A 303 -7.90 29.69 0.24
CA GLN A 303 -7.90 30.71 -0.80
C GLN A 303 -6.65 31.60 -0.72
N GLU A 304 -6.27 32.01 0.49
CA GLU A 304 -5.08 32.80 0.72
C GLU A 304 -3.79 32.05 0.32
N VAL A 305 -3.72 30.72 0.58
CA VAL A 305 -2.58 29.91 0.10
C VAL A 305 -2.44 29.96 -1.42
N LEU A 306 -3.54 29.73 -2.16
CA LEU A 306 -3.48 29.77 -3.63
C LEU A 306 -3.12 31.17 -4.12
N ARG A 307 -3.77 32.22 -3.57
CA ARG A 307 -3.48 33.61 -3.92
C ARG A 307 -2.02 33.98 -3.67
N ALA A 308 -1.50 33.66 -2.48
CA ALA A 308 -0.14 33.99 -2.09
C ALA A 308 0.94 33.30 -2.95
N VAL A 309 0.60 32.14 -3.55
CA VAL A 309 1.49 31.44 -4.48
C VAL A 309 1.35 31.98 -5.91
N ASP A 310 0.14 32.24 -6.38
CA ASP A 310 -0.10 32.72 -7.73
C ASP A 310 0.38 34.17 -7.93
N GLU A 311 0.37 34.98 -6.86
CA GLU A 311 0.91 36.36 -6.84
C GLU A 311 2.41 36.45 -6.46
N TYR A 312 3.07 35.27 -6.24
CA TYR A 312 4.45 35.26 -5.79
C TYR A 312 5.45 35.58 -6.93
N GLU A 313 6.14 36.69 -6.80
CA GLU A 313 7.14 37.17 -7.79
C GLU A 313 8.58 36.74 -7.45
N GLY A 314 8.78 35.96 -6.38
CA GLY A 314 10.11 35.51 -5.97
C GLY A 314 10.62 34.30 -6.79
N SER A 315 11.80 33.80 -6.42
CA SER A 315 12.33 32.57 -7.01
C SER A 315 11.53 31.36 -6.56
N ASP A 316 11.43 30.33 -7.43
CA ASP A 316 10.77 29.07 -7.10
C ASP A 316 11.28 28.49 -5.77
N PRO A 317 10.39 27.96 -4.92
CA PRO A 317 10.79 27.37 -3.64
C PRO A 317 11.63 26.12 -3.89
N PRO A 318 12.59 25.80 -3.00
CA PRO A 318 13.34 24.56 -3.12
C PRO A 318 12.42 23.35 -3.00
N PRO A 319 12.48 22.39 -3.93
CA PRO A 319 11.57 21.23 -3.98
C PRO A 319 11.96 20.17 -2.95
N VAL A 320 12.01 20.52 -1.66
CA VAL A 320 12.51 19.65 -0.56
C VAL A 320 11.70 18.37 -0.44
N GLY A 321 10.40 18.42 -0.75
CA GLY A 321 9.51 17.27 -0.73
C GLY A 321 9.99 16.08 -1.56
N ILE A 322 10.74 16.34 -2.66
CA ILE A 322 11.26 15.30 -3.55
C ILE A 322 12.16 14.29 -2.81
N MET A 323 12.90 14.73 -1.78
CA MET A 323 13.79 13.85 -1.02
C MET A 323 13.04 12.77 -0.25
N THR A 324 11.75 12.99 0.09
CA THR A 324 10.92 11.98 0.76
C THR A 324 10.58 10.81 -0.15
N ALA A 325 10.75 10.97 -1.45
CA ALA A 325 10.53 9.95 -2.47
C ALA A 325 11.79 9.12 -2.79
N ASP A 326 12.93 9.40 -2.16
CA ASP A 326 14.17 8.66 -2.38
C ASP A 326 14.24 7.38 -1.53
N ASN A 327 15.27 6.57 -1.77
CA ASN A 327 15.61 5.41 -0.94
C ASN A 327 15.64 5.82 0.55
N ARG A 328 15.05 5.00 1.42
CA ARG A 328 14.87 5.34 2.84
C ARG A 328 16.16 5.67 3.58
N ARG A 329 17.25 4.94 3.27
CA ARG A 329 18.56 5.19 3.90
C ARG A 329 19.18 6.51 3.40
N THR A 330 19.06 6.80 2.10
CA THR A 330 19.50 8.06 1.51
C THR A 330 18.71 9.22 2.08
N TRP A 331 17.37 9.09 2.16
CA TRP A 331 16.53 10.10 2.77
C TRP A 331 16.83 10.30 4.26
N ALA A 332 17.07 9.24 5.03
CA ALA A 332 17.48 9.36 6.44
C ALA A 332 18.76 10.19 6.61
N GLN A 333 19.78 9.98 5.75
CA GLN A 333 21.01 10.79 5.74
C GLN A 333 20.74 12.24 5.35
N SER A 334 19.97 12.46 4.29
CA SER A 334 19.60 13.81 3.80
C SER A 334 18.79 14.58 4.84
N ARG A 335 17.84 13.90 5.51
CA ARG A 335 17.05 14.48 6.60
C ARG A 335 17.93 14.88 7.80
N GLN A 336 18.95 14.08 8.12
CA GLN A 336 19.89 14.43 9.20
C GLN A 336 20.67 15.70 8.87
N ILE A 337 21.10 15.87 7.63
CA ILE A 337 21.80 17.09 7.17
C ILE A 337 20.81 18.28 7.18
N LEU A 338 19.60 18.09 6.65
CA LEU A 338 18.55 19.11 6.64
C LEU A 338 18.20 19.59 8.06
N ALA A 339 18.11 18.65 9.01
CA ALA A 339 17.84 18.92 10.42
C ALA A 339 19.07 19.53 11.17
N GLY A 340 20.21 19.68 10.55
CA GLY A 340 21.35 20.41 11.10
C GLY A 340 21.08 21.91 11.28
N GLU A 341 20.16 22.47 10.48
CA GLU A 341 19.75 23.88 10.53
C GLU A 341 18.53 24.06 11.45
N ALA A 342 18.60 25.03 12.38
CA ALA A 342 17.58 25.25 13.41
C ALA A 342 16.20 25.57 12.81
N GLU A 343 16.15 26.39 11.75
CA GLU A 343 14.89 26.73 11.07
C GLU A 343 14.28 25.52 10.37
N ASN A 344 15.08 24.68 9.72
CA ASN A 344 14.63 23.45 9.10
C ASN A 344 14.08 22.46 10.13
N GLN A 345 14.65 22.41 11.35
CA GLN A 345 14.11 21.59 12.45
C GLN A 345 12.68 22.00 12.80
N LYS A 346 12.39 23.30 12.82
CA LYS A 346 11.03 23.82 13.10
C LYS A 346 10.07 23.36 12.00
N VAL A 347 10.45 23.51 10.74
CA VAL A 347 9.63 23.08 9.60
C VAL A 347 9.41 21.57 9.62
N LEU A 348 10.46 20.77 9.83
CA LEU A 348 10.33 19.31 9.98
C LEU A 348 9.34 18.95 11.09
N LYS A 349 9.41 19.65 12.25
CA LYS A 349 8.50 19.41 13.36
C LYS A 349 7.05 19.71 12.98
N ILE A 350 6.79 20.82 12.27
CA ILE A 350 5.46 21.18 11.78
C ILE A 350 4.91 20.08 10.86
N VAL A 351 5.69 19.60 9.90
CA VAL A 351 5.26 18.53 8.98
C VAL A 351 5.04 17.20 9.71
N GLU A 352 5.93 16.84 10.63
CA GLU A 352 5.79 15.60 11.41
C GLU A 352 4.52 15.58 12.26
N THR A 353 4.13 16.73 12.80
CA THR A 353 3.00 16.84 13.74
C THR A 353 1.69 17.28 13.10
N CYS A 354 1.65 17.65 11.82
CA CYS A 354 0.40 17.98 11.15
C CYS A 354 -0.57 16.79 11.13
N VAL A 355 -1.86 17.05 11.10
CA VAL A 355 -2.89 16.00 11.08
C VAL A 355 -2.86 15.24 9.76
N LEU A 356 -2.78 15.97 8.65
CA LEU A 356 -2.68 15.44 7.29
C LEU A 356 -1.97 16.46 6.38
N VAL A 357 -1.66 16.04 5.17
CA VAL A 357 -1.16 16.87 4.08
C VAL A 357 -2.24 17.06 3.03
N LEU A 358 -2.36 18.25 2.48
CA LEU A 358 -3.22 18.60 1.35
C LEU A 358 -2.35 19.12 0.21
N CYS A 359 -2.47 18.53 -0.98
CA CYS A 359 -1.70 18.90 -2.16
C CYS A 359 -2.65 19.42 -3.25
N PHE A 360 -2.46 20.68 -3.66
CA PHE A 360 -3.04 21.20 -4.89
C PHE A 360 -2.04 20.97 -6.01
N ASP A 361 -2.43 20.16 -6.99
CA ASP A 361 -1.56 19.75 -8.09
C ASP A 361 -1.98 20.39 -9.41
N ASP A 362 -1.01 20.60 -10.28
CA ASP A 362 -1.31 20.80 -11.69
C ASP A 362 -1.66 19.44 -12.34
N PRO A 363 -2.69 19.40 -13.21
CA PRO A 363 -3.04 18.18 -13.92
C PRO A 363 -1.86 17.67 -14.76
N LEU A 364 -1.54 16.37 -14.68
CA LEU A 364 -0.56 15.77 -15.58
C LEU A 364 -1.00 15.91 -17.04
N PRO A 365 -0.07 16.09 -18.00
CA PRO A 365 -0.43 16.17 -19.42
C PRO A 365 -1.27 14.98 -19.88
N THR A 366 -2.26 15.18 -20.74
CA THR A 366 -3.15 14.11 -21.26
C THR A 366 -2.38 12.96 -21.89
N ARG A 367 -1.19 13.22 -22.45
CA ARG A 367 -0.29 12.23 -23.05
C ARG A 367 0.78 11.70 -22.09
N PHE A 368 0.63 11.92 -20.80
CA PHE A 368 1.60 11.43 -19.81
C PHE A 368 1.81 9.93 -19.96
N ASN A 369 3.06 9.48 -20.10
CA ASN A 369 3.49 8.08 -20.33
C ASN A 369 2.84 7.36 -21.53
N LEU A 370 2.22 8.09 -22.47
CA LEU A 370 1.59 7.50 -23.65
C LEU A 370 2.60 6.74 -24.54
N ALA A 371 3.83 7.23 -24.65
CA ALA A 371 4.88 6.60 -25.45
C ALA A 371 5.30 5.22 -24.89
N THR A 372 5.41 5.08 -23.59
CA THR A 372 5.68 3.79 -22.93
C THR A 372 4.52 2.81 -23.10
N ARG A 373 3.27 3.28 -22.96
CA ARG A 373 2.06 2.49 -23.20
C ARG A 373 1.94 1.98 -24.65
N THR A 374 2.44 2.73 -25.63
CA THR A 374 2.34 2.40 -27.07
C THR A 374 3.55 1.64 -27.59
N SER A 375 4.75 1.84 -27.06
CA SER A 375 5.98 1.17 -27.51
C SER A 375 5.96 -0.33 -27.20
N HIS A 376 5.43 -0.76 -26.07
CA HIS A 376 5.14 -2.17 -25.81
C HIS A 376 4.17 -2.79 -26.83
N ARG A 377 3.22 -2.02 -27.36
CA ARG A 377 2.31 -2.46 -28.42
C ARG A 377 3.04 -2.80 -29.73
N ALA A 378 4.07 -2.04 -30.10
CA ALA A 378 4.82 -2.23 -31.34
C ALA A 378 5.77 -3.44 -31.29
N SER A 379 6.34 -3.80 -30.15
CA SER A 379 7.21 -4.96 -29.98
C SER A 379 6.43 -6.27 -29.95
N LEU A 380 5.20 -6.26 -29.42
CA LEU A 380 4.33 -7.43 -29.28
C LEU A 380 3.55 -7.76 -30.57
N THR A 381 3.17 -6.76 -31.37
CA THR A 381 2.55 -7.00 -32.70
C THR A 381 3.46 -7.74 -33.68
N LYS A 382 4.78 -7.69 -33.51
CA LYS A 382 5.73 -8.50 -34.27
C LYS A 382 5.74 -9.99 -33.89
N ARG A 383 5.23 -10.35 -32.68
CA ARG A 383 5.15 -11.75 -32.22
C ARG A 383 3.80 -12.43 -32.49
N SER A 384 2.73 -11.67 -32.74
CA SER A 384 1.36 -12.16 -32.84
C SER A 384 0.71 -11.87 -34.21
N SER A 385 1.34 -12.27 -35.32
CA SER A 385 0.81 -12.02 -36.69
C SER A 385 -0.32 -12.97 -37.11
N ASN A 386 -0.97 -13.72 -36.21
CA ASN A 386 -1.96 -14.74 -36.61
C ASN A 386 -3.26 -14.76 -35.78
N MET A 387 -3.80 -13.62 -35.35
CA MET A 387 -5.17 -13.56 -34.81
C MET A 387 -5.92 -12.33 -35.30
N ASN A 388 -6.97 -12.58 -36.11
CA ASN A 388 -8.00 -11.61 -36.46
C ASN A 388 -8.70 -11.13 -35.15
N MET A 389 -8.43 -9.92 -34.73
CA MET A 389 -9.16 -9.30 -33.63
C MET A 389 -9.86 -8.03 -34.10
N ASN A 390 -11.18 -8.08 -34.03
CA ASN A 390 -12.06 -6.92 -34.07
C ASN A 390 -11.91 -6.15 -32.74
N THR A 391 -10.86 -5.37 -32.62
CA THR A 391 -10.69 -4.44 -31.51
C THR A 391 -11.29 -3.10 -31.92
N GLN A 392 -12.30 -2.64 -31.20
CA GLN A 392 -12.69 -1.25 -31.24
C GLN A 392 -11.43 -0.40 -30.96
N ASN A 393 -10.91 0.21 -32.02
CA ASN A 393 -9.88 1.22 -31.97
C ASN A 393 -10.48 2.47 -31.29
N THR A 394 -10.39 2.55 -29.98
CA THR A 394 -10.38 3.86 -29.33
C THR A 394 -9.05 4.50 -29.66
N THR A 395 -9.06 5.36 -30.66
CA THR A 395 -7.96 6.27 -31.00
C THR A 395 -7.81 7.24 -29.85
N TYR A 396 -6.80 7.02 -28.99
CA TYR A 396 -6.40 7.92 -27.90
C TYR A 396 -5.83 9.26 -28.45
N GLU A 397 -5.85 9.48 -29.77
CA GLU A 397 -5.14 10.60 -30.39
C GLU A 397 -5.81 11.97 -30.20
N ASP A 398 -7.08 12.04 -29.76
CA ASP A 398 -7.84 13.29 -29.67
C ASP A 398 -8.58 13.54 -28.36
N SER A 399 -8.29 12.78 -27.28
CA SER A 399 -8.91 13.06 -25.98
C SER A 399 -8.39 14.38 -25.39
N LYS A 400 -9.28 15.36 -25.26
CA LYS A 400 -9.00 16.62 -24.55
C LYS A 400 -8.98 16.44 -23.02
N THR A 401 -9.33 15.25 -22.52
CA THR A 401 -9.44 14.92 -21.10
C THR A 401 -8.45 13.82 -20.73
N ARG A 402 -7.95 13.88 -19.51
CA ARG A 402 -7.11 12.83 -18.93
C ARG A 402 -7.93 11.56 -18.67
N ASP A 403 -7.27 10.40 -18.78
CA ASP A 403 -7.87 9.11 -18.46
C ASP A 403 -7.59 8.68 -17.00
N GLU A 404 -8.22 7.60 -16.57
CA GLU A 404 -8.05 7.01 -15.24
C GLU A 404 -6.62 6.57 -14.96
N VAL A 405 -5.87 6.11 -15.98
CA VAL A 405 -4.47 5.70 -15.82
C VAL A 405 -3.59 6.91 -15.48
N ASN A 406 -3.85 8.04 -16.14
CA ASN A 406 -3.18 9.31 -15.84
C ASN A 406 -3.49 9.78 -14.41
N ALA A 407 -4.77 9.69 -13.98
CA ALA A 407 -5.17 9.99 -12.60
C ALA A 407 -4.48 9.06 -11.59
N GLY A 408 -4.28 7.77 -11.92
CA GLY A 408 -3.52 6.84 -11.10
C GLY A 408 -2.06 7.26 -10.90
N HIS A 409 -1.37 7.60 -11.97
CA HIS A 409 -0.01 8.15 -11.90
C HIS A 409 0.07 9.42 -11.04
N GLN A 410 -0.93 10.31 -11.16
CA GLN A 410 -1.04 11.52 -10.34
C GLN A 410 -1.03 11.17 -8.84
N MET A 411 -1.85 10.20 -8.42
CA MET A 411 -2.01 9.85 -7.00
C MET A 411 -0.83 9.02 -6.47
N ILE A 412 -0.28 8.09 -7.26
CA ILE A 412 0.79 7.19 -6.80
C ILE A 412 2.11 7.95 -6.60
N HIS A 413 2.48 8.85 -7.52
CA HIS A 413 3.81 9.47 -7.51
C HIS A 413 3.86 10.93 -7.99
N GLY A 414 2.79 11.50 -8.55
CA GLY A 414 2.75 12.90 -8.98
C GLY A 414 3.39 13.21 -10.33
N GLY A 415 3.90 12.21 -11.07
CA GLY A 415 4.35 12.38 -12.46
C GLY A 415 5.82 12.72 -12.69
N GLY A 416 6.67 12.68 -11.67
CA GLY A 416 8.11 12.99 -11.77
C GLY A 416 8.44 14.41 -11.28
N PHE A 417 9.73 14.73 -11.32
CA PHE A 417 10.25 16.00 -10.79
C PHE A 417 9.70 17.23 -11.51
N ASN A 418 9.56 17.14 -12.84
CA ASN A 418 9.03 18.23 -13.66
C ASN A 418 7.50 18.42 -13.54
N HIS A 419 6.86 17.63 -12.67
CA HIS A 419 5.44 17.70 -12.37
C HIS A 419 5.22 17.85 -10.87
N ASN A 420 4.50 16.94 -10.24
CA ASN A 420 4.04 17.12 -8.87
C ASN A 420 4.75 16.23 -7.83
N SER A 421 5.80 15.47 -8.19
CA SER A 421 6.45 14.54 -7.23
C SER A 421 7.13 15.27 -6.08
N ALA A 422 7.56 16.51 -6.26
CA ALA A 422 8.08 17.35 -5.20
C ALA A 422 6.99 18.06 -4.37
N ASN A 423 5.76 18.12 -4.90
CA ASN A 423 4.58 18.69 -4.24
C ASN A 423 3.92 17.66 -3.27
N ARG A 424 4.75 16.88 -2.57
CA ARG A 424 4.39 15.74 -1.72
C ARG A 424 5.29 15.67 -0.49
N TRP A 425 4.80 14.96 0.53
CA TRP A 425 5.62 14.50 1.65
C TRP A 425 5.30 13.03 1.94
N PHE A 426 5.97 12.11 1.23
CA PHE A 426 5.61 10.68 1.19
C PHE A 426 5.69 9.96 2.54
N ASP A 427 6.42 10.51 3.51
CA ASP A 427 6.48 9.98 4.89
C ASP A 427 5.19 10.21 5.69
N LYS A 428 4.30 11.11 5.23
CA LYS A 428 3.05 11.44 5.94
C LYS A 428 1.96 10.44 5.61
N THR A 429 1.24 9.99 6.64
CA THR A 429 0.25 8.92 6.49
C THR A 429 -0.86 9.27 5.51
N VAL A 430 -1.46 10.45 5.63
CA VAL A 430 -2.58 10.89 4.79
C VAL A 430 -2.15 12.12 4.00
N GLN A 431 -2.22 12.02 2.66
CA GLN A 431 -2.00 13.12 1.74
C GLN A 431 -3.14 13.16 0.72
N PHE A 432 -4.06 14.09 0.87
CA PHE A 432 -5.08 14.36 -0.15
C PHE A 432 -4.47 15.14 -1.31
N VAL A 433 -4.86 14.76 -2.52
CA VAL A 433 -4.37 15.35 -3.77
C VAL A 433 -5.57 15.80 -4.58
N LEU A 434 -5.59 17.05 -4.99
CA LEU A 434 -6.66 17.64 -5.79
C LEU A 434 -6.09 18.33 -7.02
N THR A 435 -6.78 18.18 -8.14
CA THR A 435 -6.47 18.87 -9.39
C THR A 435 -7.66 19.68 -9.89
N ARG A 436 -7.41 20.80 -10.59
CA ARG A 436 -8.43 21.70 -11.09
C ARG A 436 -9.42 21.03 -12.07
N ASP A 437 -9.01 19.99 -12.75
CA ASP A 437 -9.86 19.23 -13.68
C ASP A 437 -10.73 18.15 -12.99
N GLY A 438 -10.76 18.15 -11.65
CA GLY A 438 -11.67 17.31 -10.86
C GLY A 438 -11.14 15.93 -10.49
N TRP A 439 -9.93 15.53 -10.90
CA TRP A 439 -9.32 14.31 -10.40
C TRP A 439 -8.78 14.56 -8.99
N CYS A 440 -9.38 13.89 -8.03
CA CYS A 440 -9.04 13.96 -6.62
C CYS A 440 -8.70 12.58 -6.09
N GLY A 441 -7.92 12.53 -5.03
CA GLY A 441 -7.53 11.26 -4.45
C GLY A 441 -6.66 11.39 -3.21
N LEU A 442 -6.00 10.28 -2.91
CA LEU A 442 -5.20 10.08 -1.73
C LEU A 442 -3.92 9.32 -2.09
N CYS A 443 -2.79 9.79 -1.60
CA CYS A 443 -1.58 8.98 -1.44
C CYS A 443 -1.38 8.73 0.06
N TYR A 444 -1.24 7.47 0.50
CA TYR A 444 -1.08 7.22 1.93
C TYR A 444 0.13 6.32 2.24
N GLU A 445 0.76 6.59 3.39
CA GLU A 445 1.87 5.78 3.89
C GLU A 445 1.30 4.57 4.66
N HIS A 446 1.63 3.36 4.19
CA HIS A 446 0.93 2.12 4.54
C HIS A 446 1.34 1.50 5.87
N SER A 447 2.47 1.88 6.46
CA SER A 447 3.00 1.20 7.65
C SER A 447 2.11 1.35 8.89
N CYS A 448 1.31 2.42 8.99
CA CYS A 448 0.47 2.70 10.14
C CYS A 448 -0.86 1.94 10.16
N ALA A 449 -1.49 1.71 8.99
CA ALA A 449 -2.79 1.07 8.87
C ALA A 449 -2.92 0.30 7.54
N GLU A 450 -3.75 -0.75 7.55
CA GLU A 450 -4.09 -1.50 6.34
C GLU A 450 -5.06 -0.72 5.44
N GLY A 451 -4.99 -1.02 4.13
CA GLY A 451 -5.83 -0.36 3.13
C GLY A 451 -7.32 -0.38 3.45
N ILE A 452 -7.84 -1.48 4.01
CA ILE A 452 -9.26 -1.57 4.38
C ILE A 452 -9.67 -0.51 5.42
N VAL A 453 -8.80 -0.18 6.37
CA VAL A 453 -9.08 0.84 7.39
C VAL A 453 -9.12 2.23 6.77
N VAL A 454 -8.14 2.52 5.89
CA VAL A 454 -8.07 3.80 5.17
C VAL A 454 -9.25 3.94 4.20
N ILE A 455 -9.60 2.88 3.47
CA ILE A 455 -10.74 2.86 2.55
C ILE A 455 -12.05 3.16 3.31
N GLN A 456 -12.31 2.45 4.41
CA GLN A 456 -13.53 2.65 5.20
C GLN A 456 -13.64 4.08 5.75
N LEU A 457 -12.52 4.65 6.19
CA LEU A 457 -12.48 6.03 6.68
C LEU A 457 -12.75 7.03 5.54
N VAL A 458 -12.10 6.86 4.39
CA VAL A 458 -12.29 7.73 3.22
C VAL A 458 -13.70 7.63 2.66
N GLU A 459 -14.27 6.42 2.58
CA GLU A 459 -15.68 6.23 2.15
C GLU A 459 -16.66 6.98 3.08
N GLN A 460 -16.44 6.97 4.39
CA GLN A 460 -17.26 7.74 5.34
C GLN A 460 -17.09 9.25 5.15
N ILE A 461 -15.86 9.72 4.91
CA ILE A 461 -15.58 11.14 4.60
C ILE A 461 -16.31 11.56 3.32
N LEU A 462 -16.17 10.80 2.23
CA LEU A 462 -16.81 11.10 0.96
C LEU A 462 -18.35 11.05 1.04
N GLN A 463 -18.90 10.12 1.82
CA GLN A 463 -20.33 10.02 2.11
C GLN A 463 -20.85 11.24 2.88
N SER A 464 -20.10 11.70 3.89
CA SER A 464 -20.44 12.92 4.64
C SER A 464 -20.52 14.13 3.70
N ILE A 465 -19.49 14.31 2.85
CA ILE A 465 -19.45 15.41 1.86
C ILE A 465 -20.65 15.34 0.89
N ALA A 466 -20.98 14.15 0.38
CA ALA A 466 -22.10 13.97 -0.54
C ALA A 466 -23.45 14.28 0.12
N SER A 467 -23.63 13.92 1.39
CA SER A 467 -24.88 14.18 2.12
C SER A 467 -25.11 15.67 2.41
N GLU A 468 -24.05 16.46 2.56
CA GLU A 468 -24.14 17.91 2.74
C GLU A 468 -24.54 18.63 1.45
N THR A 469 -24.10 18.16 0.28
CA THR A 469 -24.41 18.78 -1.01
C THR A 469 -25.87 18.55 -1.46
N HIS A 470 -26.59 17.58 -0.89
CA HIS A 470 -27.99 17.30 -1.20
C HIS A 470 -29.00 18.02 -0.30
N LYS A 471 -28.56 18.83 0.65
CA LYS A 471 -29.44 19.64 1.54
C LYS A 471 -29.73 21.03 0.97
N GLU A 472 -30.10 21.15 -0.32
CA GLU A 472 -30.80 22.38 -0.80
C GLU A 472 -32.28 22.26 -0.48
N PRO A 473 -32.95 23.32 0.02
CA PRO A 473 -34.35 23.22 0.43
C PRO A 473 -35.25 23.16 -0.80
N GLY A 474 -35.81 22.01 -1.13
CA GLY A 474 -36.95 21.91 -2.00
C GLY A 474 -37.03 20.86 -3.11
N GLU A 475 -36.37 19.73 -3.06
CA GLU A 475 -36.70 18.61 -3.95
C GLU A 475 -36.59 17.24 -3.24
N GLU A 476 -37.77 16.68 -2.94
CA GLU A 476 -37.92 15.25 -2.64
C GLU A 476 -37.76 14.45 -3.94
N CYS A 477 -36.68 13.68 -4.08
CA CYS A 477 -36.63 12.55 -4.97
C CYS A 477 -35.69 11.50 -4.38
N LEU A 478 -36.27 10.48 -3.75
CA LEU A 478 -35.62 9.25 -3.36
C LEU A 478 -35.54 8.30 -4.56
N PRO A 479 -34.39 7.69 -4.89
CA PRO A 479 -34.37 6.43 -5.62
C PRO A 479 -34.54 5.29 -4.62
N GLU A 480 -35.59 4.51 -4.79
CA GLU A 480 -35.85 3.28 -4.07
C GLU A 480 -34.74 2.25 -4.32
N GLY A 481 -34.23 1.66 -3.25
CA GLY A 481 -33.48 0.42 -3.27
C GLY A 481 -32.04 0.53 -2.79
N LEU A 482 -31.87 0.38 -1.50
CA LEU A 482 -30.76 -0.14 -0.72
C LEU A 482 -30.58 0.66 0.59
N VAL A 483 -31.50 0.43 1.52
CA VAL A 483 -31.34 0.93 2.90
C VAL A 483 -31.65 -0.20 3.87
N HIS A 484 -30.64 -0.69 4.58
CA HIS A 484 -30.88 -1.09 5.96
C HIS A 484 -30.91 0.19 6.79
N PRO A 485 -31.90 0.41 7.66
CA PRO A 485 -32.01 1.64 8.41
C PRO A 485 -30.84 1.73 9.42
N VAL A 486 -29.95 2.66 9.18
CA VAL A 486 -29.09 3.20 10.22
C VAL A 486 -29.94 4.27 10.91
N GLU A 487 -30.20 4.11 12.20
CA GLU A 487 -30.84 5.16 12.99
C GLU A 487 -30.00 6.42 12.89
N VAL A 488 -30.56 7.43 12.25
CA VAL A 488 -29.98 8.78 12.19
C VAL A 488 -30.15 9.39 13.59
N LEU A 489 -29.06 9.47 14.32
CA LEU A 489 -29.02 10.21 15.57
C LEU A 489 -29.24 11.71 15.30
N PRO A 490 -29.98 12.43 16.18
CA PRO A 490 -30.36 13.81 15.93
C PRO A 490 -29.13 14.73 15.83
N GLU A 491 -29.15 15.54 14.78
CA GLU A 491 -28.16 16.59 14.53
C GLU A 491 -27.98 17.50 15.75
N ARG A 492 -26.75 17.63 16.22
CA ARG A 492 -26.38 18.77 17.05
C ARG A 492 -26.25 19.99 16.14
N ARG A 493 -27.26 20.82 16.12
CA ARG A 493 -27.15 22.17 15.58
C ARG A 493 -26.09 22.91 16.40
N HIS A 494 -24.90 23.11 15.84
CA HIS A 494 -24.05 24.19 16.28
C HIS A 494 -24.79 25.47 15.95
N SER A 495 -25.21 26.21 16.97
CA SER A 495 -25.77 27.55 16.78
C SER A 495 -24.69 28.40 16.12
N GLU A 496 -24.92 28.77 14.85
CA GLU A 496 -24.17 29.84 14.22
C GLU A 496 -24.50 31.16 14.95
N THR A 497 -23.81 31.42 16.04
CA THR A 497 -23.65 32.77 16.54
C THR A 497 -22.61 33.40 15.60
N SER A 498 -23.07 34.25 14.71
CA SER A 498 -22.25 35.13 13.90
C SER A 498 -21.41 36.02 14.81
N ALA A 499 -20.24 35.50 15.22
CA ALA A 499 -19.18 36.33 15.74
C ALA A 499 -18.61 37.15 14.57
N PRO A 500 -18.23 38.42 14.82
CA PRO A 500 -17.60 39.23 13.77
C PRO A 500 -16.36 38.50 13.24
N VAL A 501 -16.07 38.70 11.95
CA VAL A 501 -14.86 38.16 11.28
C VAL A 501 -13.62 38.87 11.90
N GLU A 502 -13.34 38.57 13.17
CA GLU A 502 -12.11 39.01 13.83
C GLU A 502 -11.05 37.94 13.62
N SER A 503 -10.02 38.35 12.87
CA SER A 503 -8.73 37.68 12.59
C SER A 503 -8.82 36.20 12.22
N VAL A 504 -9.12 35.92 10.96
CA VAL A 504 -8.81 34.61 10.35
C VAL A 504 -7.30 34.37 10.52
N ALA A 505 -6.93 33.21 11.11
CA ALA A 505 -5.53 32.83 11.21
C ALA A 505 -4.91 32.83 9.81
N THR A 506 -3.89 33.63 9.59
CA THR A 506 -3.21 33.69 8.27
C THR A 506 -2.36 32.45 8.09
N PRO A 507 -2.42 31.76 6.93
CA PRO A 507 -1.56 30.61 6.68
C PRO A 507 -0.09 31.02 6.74
N THR A 508 0.73 30.23 7.42
CA THR A 508 2.15 30.53 7.60
C THR A 508 2.96 29.79 6.55
N ARG A 509 3.67 30.52 5.69
CA ARG A 509 4.60 29.93 4.70
C ARG A 509 5.77 29.27 5.43
N LEU A 510 6.12 28.07 5.02
CA LEU A 510 7.25 27.29 5.55
C LEU A 510 8.42 27.41 4.58
N GLU A 511 9.53 27.95 5.07
CA GLU A 511 10.71 28.18 4.28
C GLU A 511 11.86 27.26 4.71
N TRP A 512 12.67 26.84 3.72
CA TRP A 512 13.78 25.95 3.94
C TRP A 512 15.11 26.68 3.75
N ASN A 513 16.02 26.49 4.70
CA ASN A 513 17.41 26.86 4.51
C ASN A 513 18.16 25.74 3.78
N VAL A 514 18.44 25.95 2.48
CA VAL A 514 19.00 24.94 1.60
C VAL A 514 20.50 25.19 1.38
N THR A 515 21.32 24.29 1.92
CA THR A 515 22.76 24.28 1.69
C THR A 515 23.08 23.65 0.33
N PRO A 516 24.30 23.90 -0.26
CA PRO A 516 24.69 23.23 -1.51
C PRO A 516 24.67 21.70 -1.45
N VAL A 517 24.85 21.10 -0.26
CA VAL A 517 24.76 19.66 -0.07
C VAL A 517 23.30 19.20 -0.20
N ILE A 518 22.36 19.91 0.40
CA ILE A 518 20.93 19.61 0.29
C ILE A 518 20.46 19.78 -1.14
N HIS A 519 20.90 20.85 -1.84
CA HIS A 519 20.56 21.05 -3.25
C HIS A 519 20.98 19.84 -4.12
N ARG A 520 22.18 19.30 -3.90
CA ARG A 520 22.65 18.10 -4.60
C ARG A 520 21.79 16.88 -4.26
N ARG A 521 21.40 16.69 -3.00
CA ARG A 521 20.53 15.60 -2.58
C ARG A 521 19.14 15.68 -3.21
N MET A 522 18.59 16.88 -3.37
CA MET A 522 17.33 17.07 -4.09
C MET A 522 17.47 16.65 -5.57
N GLN A 523 18.58 17.02 -6.23
CA GLN A 523 18.82 16.63 -7.62
C GLN A 523 18.98 15.09 -7.76
N GLU A 524 19.74 14.46 -6.89
CA GLU A 524 19.89 12.98 -6.84
C GLU A 524 18.52 12.29 -6.64
N ALA A 525 17.70 12.81 -5.74
CA ALA A 525 16.35 12.28 -5.49
C ALA A 525 15.42 12.48 -6.70
N ALA A 526 15.49 13.64 -7.37
CA ALA A 526 14.75 13.90 -8.59
C ALA A 526 15.07 12.89 -9.70
N ASP A 527 16.37 12.64 -9.95
CA ASP A 527 16.81 11.66 -10.95
C ASP A 527 16.34 10.22 -10.60
N HIS A 528 16.26 9.89 -9.32
CA HIS A 528 15.75 8.58 -8.87
C HIS A 528 14.24 8.45 -9.08
N VAL A 529 13.49 9.48 -8.74
CA VAL A 529 12.03 9.49 -8.91
C VAL A 529 11.64 9.44 -10.38
N ASP A 530 12.30 10.22 -11.23
CA ASP A 530 12.00 10.24 -12.67
C ASP A 530 12.19 8.84 -13.30
N ARG A 531 13.27 8.13 -12.93
CA ARG A 531 13.45 6.73 -13.37
C ARG A 531 12.36 5.80 -12.87
N LEU A 532 11.92 5.95 -11.63
CA LEU A 532 10.86 5.12 -11.05
C LEU A 532 9.51 5.37 -11.73
N VAL A 533 9.24 6.63 -12.06
CA VAL A 533 8.02 7.06 -12.76
C VAL A 533 7.98 6.55 -14.20
N GLU A 534 9.11 6.64 -14.92
CA GLU A 534 9.24 6.14 -16.29
C GLU A 534 9.14 4.62 -16.37
N ASP A 535 9.57 3.93 -15.32
CA ASP A 535 9.60 2.46 -15.28
C ASP A 535 8.23 1.84 -14.96
N LEU A 536 7.28 2.59 -14.41
CA LEU A 536 5.98 2.07 -14.01
C LEU A 536 5.05 1.88 -15.23
N ASP A 537 4.76 0.62 -15.61
CA ASP A 537 3.65 0.23 -16.48
C ASP A 537 2.38 0.06 -15.64
N PHE A 538 1.40 0.94 -15.82
CA PHE A 538 0.17 0.98 -15.03
C PHE A 538 -1.07 0.97 -15.91
N ARG A 539 -2.10 0.19 -15.52
CA ARG A 539 -3.33 0.00 -16.29
C ARG A 539 -4.54 -0.14 -15.39
N ILE A 540 -5.64 0.49 -15.78
CA ILE A 540 -6.97 0.24 -15.24
C ILE A 540 -7.74 -0.65 -16.21
N LEU A 541 -8.29 -1.74 -15.71
CA LEU A 541 -9.15 -2.66 -16.44
C LEU A 541 -10.52 -2.69 -15.79
N ARG A 542 -11.54 -2.16 -16.49
CA ARG A 542 -12.94 -2.27 -16.10
C ARG A 542 -13.59 -3.43 -16.84
N TYR A 543 -13.78 -4.53 -16.13
CA TYR A 543 -14.46 -5.70 -16.66
C TYR A 543 -15.96 -5.59 -16.43
N LEU A 544 -16.71 -5.33 -17.53
CA LEU A 544 -18.12 -4.95 -17.48
C LEU A 544 -19.10 -6.12 -17.71
N SER A 545 -18.63 -7.32 -18.01
CA SER A 545 -19.50 -8.46 -18.35
C SER A 545 -20.29 -9.00 -17.17
N TYR A 546 -19.74 -8.91 -15.96
CA TYR A 546 -20.39 -9.28 -14.69
C TYR A 546 -19.54 -8.84 -13.50
N GLY A 547 -20.14 -8.84 -12.29
CA GLY A 547 -19.49 -8.59 -11.03
C GLY A 547 -19.79 -9.64 -9.97
N ARG A 548 -19.68 -9.27 -8.69
CA ARG A 548 -19.84 -10.20 -7.55
C ARG A 548 -21.20 -10.89 -7.50
N ASN A 549 -22.27 -10.28 -8.08
CA ASN A 549 -23.61 -10.86 -8.11
C ASN A 549 -23.63 -12.19 -8.91
N PHE A 550 -22.93 -12.25 -10.05
CA PHE A 550 -22.80 -13.48 -10.82
C PHE A 550 -22.09 -14.57 -9.99
N MET A 551 -20.97 -14.25 -9.38
CA MET A 551 -20.17 -15.21 -8.60
C MET A 551 -20.97 -15.76 -7.42
N LYS A 552 -21.72 -14.92 -6.72
CA LYS A 552 -22.60 -15.34 -5.61
C LYS A 552 -23.74 -16.25 -6.11
N ARG A 553 -24.38 -15.94 -7.26
CA ARG A 553 -25.39 -16.85 -7.86
C ARG A 553 -24.78 -18.20 -8.25
N ALA A 554 -23.55 -18.19 -8.74
CA ALA A 554 -22.79 -19.42 -9.03
C ALA A 554 -22.29 -20.15 -7.76
N LYS A 555 -22.61 -19.66 -6.56
CA LYS A 555 -22.21 -20.19 -5.25
C LYS A 555 -20.69 -20.21 -5.04
N CYS A 556 -19.97 -19.28 -5.64
CA CYS A 556 -18.53 -19.09 -5.45
C CYS A 556 -18.27 -17.91 -4.51
N SER A 557 -17.17 -17.96 -3.74
CA SER A 557 -16.60 -16.78 -3.12
C SER A 557 -16.10 -15.83 -4.21
N PRO A 558 -16.55 -14.57 -4.27
CA PRO A 558 -16.06 -13.63 -5.28
C PRO A 558 -14.54 -13.47 -5.25
N ASP A 559 -13.96 -13.43 -4.06
CA ASP A 559 -12.54 -13.29 -3.86
C ASP A 559 -11.77 -14.51 -4.37
N ALA A 560 -12.09 -15.73 -3.90
CA ALA A 560 -11.48 -16.95 -4.41
C ALA A 560 -11.64 -17.12 -5.93
N PHE A 561 -12.77 -16.69 -6.51
CA PHE A 561 -13.00 -16.72 -7.94
C PHE A 561 -12.02 -15.80 -8.70
N ILE A 562 -11.85 -14.56 -8.23
CA ILE A 562 -10.94 -13.61 -8.84
C ILE A 562 -9.48 -14.08 -8.69
N GLN A 563 -9.11 -14.63 -7.54
CA GLN A 563 -7.78 -15.19 -7.33
C GLN A 563 -7.46 -16.32 -8.32
N LEU A 564 -8.41 -17.20 -8.60
CA LEU A 564 -8.24 -18.22 -9.63
C LEU A 564 -8.10 -17.61 -11.02
N ALA A 565 -8.87 -16.56 -11.34
CA ALA A 565 -8.74 -15.87 -12.63
C ALA A 565 -7.35 -15.24 -12.81
N LEU A 566 -6.80 -14.63 -11.74
CA LEU A 566 -5.45 -14.07 -11.73
C LEU A 566 -4.37 -15.15 -11.90
N GLN A 567 -4.54 -16.32 -11.26
CA GLN A 567 -3.63 -17.47 -11.45
C GLN A 567 -3.66 -17.98 -12.89
N LEU A 568 -4.84 -18.11 -13.50
CA LEU A 568 -4.98 -18.55 -14.88
C LEU A 568 -4.39 -17.55 -15.87
N ALA A 569 -4.57 -16.24 -15.62
CA ALA A 569 -3.96 -15.17 -16.40
C ALA A 569 -2.42 -15.23 -16.32
N PHE A 570 -1.87 -15.37 -15.11
CA PHE A 570 -0.43 -15.49 -14.90
C PHE A 570 0.13 -16.75 -15.60
N PHE A 571 -0.54 -17.89 -15.45
CA PHE A 571 -0.14 -19.14 -16.08
C PHE A 571 -0.13 -19.04 -17.62
N ARG A 572 -1.08 -18.32 -18.21
CA ARG A 572 -1.09 -18.07 -19.66
C ARG A 572 0.06 -17.21 -20.14
N ASN A 573 0.47 -16.22 -19.35
CA ASN A 573 1.60 -15.38 -19.71
C ASN A 573 2.94 -16.11 -19.59
N HIS A 574 3.10 -16.94 -18.55
CA HIS A 574 4.41 -17.45 -18.16
C HIS A 574 4.56 -18.98 -18.23
N GLY A 575 3.49 -19.73 -18.49
CA GLY A 575 3.49 -21.20 -18.56
C GLY A 575 3.72 -21.91 -17.22
N GLN A 576 3.70 -21.17 -16.11
CA GLN A 576 3.92 -21.69 -14.76
C GLN A 576 3.17 -20.82 -13.74
N LEU A 577 2.92 -21.36 -12.53
CA LEU A 577 2.48 -20.55 -11.38
C LEU A 577 3.68 -19.91 -10.70
N THR A 578 3.39 -18.95 -9.81
CA THR A 578 4.39 -18.25 -9.00
C THR A 578 3.92 -18.10 -7.58
N SER A 579 4.83 -17.79 -6.66
CA SER A 579 4.47 -17.33 -5.32
C SER A 579 3.59 -16.09 -5.44
N THR A 580 2.39 -16.19 -4.83
CA THR A 580 1.34 -15.17 -4.91
C THR A 580 1.05 -14.65 -3.53
N TYR A 581 0.93 -13.33 -3.41
CA TYR A 581 0.51 -12.65 -2.20
C TYR A 581 -0.93 -12.14 -2.34
N GLU A 582 -1.76 -12.49 -1.37
CA GLU A 582 -3.09 -11.89 -1.17
C GLU A 582 -3.25 -11.55 0.30
N SER A 583 -3.74 -10.36 0.61
CA SER A 583 -3.88 -9.88 1.99
C SER A 583 -5.06 -10.54 2.71
N ALA A 584 -4.80 -11.25 3.80
CA ALA A 584 -5.81 -11.77 4.72
C ALA A 584 -5.83 -10.93 6.01
N SER A 585 -6.89 -10.20 6.27
CA SER A 585 -7.01 -9.41 7.48
C SER A 585 -7.02 -10.26 8.75
N THR A 586 -6.10 -9.98 9.67
CA THR A 586 -6.06 -10.61 11.01
C THR A 586 -6.67 -9.70 12.10
N ARG A 587 -7.44 -8.67 11.71
CA ARG A 587 -8.07 -7.71 12.64
C ARG A 587 -9.12 -8.32 13.57
N ARG A 588 -9.53 -9.58 13.36
CA ARG A 588 -10.30 -10.31 14.38
C ARG A 588 -9.52 -10.57 15.66
N PHE A 589 -8.19 -10.34 15.63
CA PHE A 589 -7.28 -10.49 16.76
C PHE A 589 -6.68 -9.14 17.19
N ARG A 590 -6.18 -9.05 18.43
CA ARG A 590 -5.52 -7.85 18.96
C ARG A 590 -4.36 -7.42 18.07
N LEU A 591 -4.26 -6.14 17.78
CA LEU A 591 -3.22 -5.54 16.94
C LEU A 591 -3.05 -6.26 15.59
N GLY A 592 -4.10 -6.95 15.10
CA GLY A 592 -4.05 -7.70 13.86
C GLY A 592 -3.79 -6.80 12.65
N ARG A 593 -2.85 -7.21 11.80
CA ARG A 593 -2.54 -6.61 10.50
C ARG A 593 -3.03 -7.54 9.40
N VAL A 594 -2.16 -8.11 8.60
CA VAL A 594 -2.50 -9.09 7.56
C VAL A 594 -1.57 -10.29 7.60
N ASP A 595 -2.08 -11.43 7.14
CA ASP A 595 -1.31 -12.61 6.75
C ASP A 595 -1.43 -12.81 5.24
N CYS A 596 -0.73 -13.77 4.66
CA CYS A 596 -0.72 -14.06 3.23
C CYS A 596 -1.60 -15.26 2.90
N ILE A 597 -2.64 -15.07 2.08
CA ILE A 597 -3.35 -16.15 1.40
C ILE A 597 -2.57 -16.48 0.13
N ARG A 598 -2.15 -17.73 -0.01
CA ARG A 598 -1.40 -18.20 -1.18
C ARG A 598 -2.30 -18.96 -2.12
N ALA A 599 -2.49 -18.42 -3.34
CA ALA A 599 -3.33 -19.05 -4.36
C ALA A 599 -2.58 -20.11 -5.20
N ASN A 600 -1.26 -20.18 -5.12
CA ASN A 600 -0.42 -21.12 -5.88
C ASN A 600 -0.41 -22.50 -5.22
N THR A 601 -1.38 -23.34 -5.58
CA THR A 601 -1.51 -24.73 -5.10
C THR A 601 -1.43 -25.75 -6.23
N PRO A 602 -1.10 -27.04 -5.96
CA PRO A 602 -1.12 -28.08 -6.98
C PRO A 602 -2.47 -28.23 -7.69
N GLN A 603 -3.59 -28.00 -6.98
CA GLN A 603 -4.94 -28.08 -7.50
C GLN A 603 -5.21 -26.95 -8.51
N VAL A 604 -4.73 -25.73 -8.21
CA VAL A 604 -4.83 -24.58 -9.11
C VAL A 604 -3.96 -24.82 -10.34
N LEU A 605 -2.74 -25.36 -10.19
CA LEU A 605 -1.87 -25.71 -11.32
C LEU A 605 -2.58 -26.70 -12.24
N ALA A 606 -3.08 -27.81 -11.72
CA ALA A 606 -3.78 -28.84 -12.48
C ALA A 606 -5.02 -28.28 -13.22
N TRP A 607 -5.73 -27.34 -12.61
CA TRP A 607 -6.84 -26.65 -13.24
C TRP A 607 -6.38 -25.71 -14.35
N CYS A 608 -5.34 -24.89 -14.15
CA CYS A 608 -4.79 -24.00 -15.16
C CYS A 608 -4.30 -24.77 -16.37
N GLU A 609 -3.59 -25.89 -16.18
CA GLU A 609 -3.16 -26.78 -17.25
C GLU A 609 -4.36 -27.31 -18.07
N ALA A 610 -5.41 -27.80 -17.40
CA ALA A 610 -6.62 -28.31 -18.06
C ALA A 610 -7.34 -27.21 -18.85
N MET A 611 -7.37 -25.98 -18.35
CA MET A 611 -7.96 -24.83 -19.06
C MET A 611 -7.16 -24.46 -20.32
N VAL A 612 -5.83 -24.46 -20.23
CA VAL A 612 -4.97 -24.05 -21.35
C VAL A 612 -4.97 -25.08 -22.48
N ILE A 613 -4.94 -26.38 -22.18
CA ILE A 613 -5.01 -27.43 -23.20
C ILE A 613 -6.45 -27.69 -23.70
N ASN A 614 -7.43 -26.94 -23.20
CA ASN A 614 -8.85 -27.12 -23.46
C ASN A 614 -9.31 -28.58 -23.24
N ALA A 615 -8.95 -29.15 -22.10
CA ALA A 615 -9.35 -30.51 -21.69
C ALA A 615 -10.88 -30.67 -21.70
N PRO A 616 -11.41 -31.91 -21.72
CA PRO A 616 -12.86 -32.16 -21.70
C PRO A 616 -13.57 -31.34 -20.64
N PHE A 617 -14.78 -30.86 -20.92
CA PHE A 617 -15.55 -29.97 -20.06
C PHE A 617 -15.67 -30.51 -18.62
N ALA A 618 -15.98 -31.81 -18.47
CA ALA A 618 -16.14 -32.44 -17.16
C ALA A 618 -14.83 -32.40 -16.34
N ASP A 619 -13.68 -32.58 -16.99
CA ASP A 619 -12.37 -32.52 -16.32
C ASP A 619 -12.04 -31.10 -15.88
N ARG A 620 -12.24 -30.10 -16.74
CA ARG A 620 -12.04 -28.67 -16.40
C ARG A 620 -12.93 -28.25 -15.22
N LEU A 621 -14.19 -28.67 -15.23
CA LEU A 621 -15.15 -28.35 -14.16
C LEU A 621 -14.76 -29.03 -12.83
N ALA A 622 -14.43 -30.32 -12.84
CA ALA A 622 -14.05 -31.04 -11.62
C ALA A 622 -12.77 -30.46 -10.98
N LYS A 623 -11.77 -30.10 -11.80
CA LYS A 623 -10.55 -29.46 -11.32
C LYS A 623 -10.83 -28.04 -10.79
N TYR A 624 -11.70 -27.27 -11.45
CA TYR A 624 -12.15 -25.96 -10.96
C TYR A 624 -12.81 -26.09 -9.58
N GLU A 625 -13.75 -27.01 -9.42
CA GLU A 625 -14.45 -27.21 -8.16
C GLU A 625 -13.51 -27.60 -7.01
N THR A 626 -12.49 -28.38 -7.32
CA THR A 626 -11.43 -28.73 -6.35
C THR A 626 -10.58 -27.52 -5.99
N ALA A 627 -10.16 -26.73 -6.98
CA ALA A 627 -9.32 -25.57 -6.79
C ALA A 627 -10.03 -24.45 -6.01
N ILE A 628 -11.28 -24.11 -6.37
CA ILE A 628 -12.05 -23.04 -5.71
C ILE A 628 -12.40 -23.39 -4.26
N LYS A 629 -12.69 -24.66 -4.00
CA LYS A 629 -12.94 -25.14 -2.63
C LYS A 629 -11.68 -24.99 -1.78
N LEU A 630 -10.53 -25.46 -2.29
CA LEU A 630 -9.26 -25.36 -1.57
C LEU A 630 -8.87 -23.90 -1.31
N GLN A 631 -9.00 -23.01 -2.31
CA GLN A 631 -8.73 -21.58 -2.13
C GLN A 631 -9.60 -20.96 -1.04
N THR A 632 -10.88 -21.36 -0.98
CA THR A 632 -11.78 -20.92 0.08
C THR A 632 -11.35 -21.44 1.46
N ASP A 633 -10.91 -22.71 1.56
CA ASP A 633 -10.44 -23.30 2.81
C ASP A 633 -9.13 -22.63 3.30
N ILE A 634 -8.21 -22.27 2.40
CA ILE A 634 -6.99 -21.52 2.70
C ILE A 634 -7.35 -20.14 3.24
N MET A 635 -8.22 -19.41 2.56
CA MET A 635 -8.71 -18.10 3.00
C MET A 635 -9.29 -18.17 4.42
N VAL A 636 -10.14 -19.16 4.71
CA VAL A 636 -10.74 -19.34 6.04
C VAL A 636 -9.66 -19.62 7.09
N ASN A 637 -8.67 -20.47 6.80
CA ASN A 637 -7.57 -20.76 7.73
C ASN A 637 -6.77 -19.49 8.05
N ASN A 638 -6.46 -18.65 7.07
CA ASN A 638 -5.77 -17.38 7.27
C ASN A 638 -6.57 -16.43 8.17
N ILE A 639 -7.87 -16.24 7.87
CA ILE A 639 -8.77 -15.41 8.70
C ILE A 639 -8.83 -15.91 10.14
N LEU A 640 -8.73 -17.22 10.36
CA LEU A 640 -8.71 -17.84 11.69
C LEU A 640 -7.32 -17.80 12.38
N GLY A 641 -6.34 -17.09 11.80
CA GLY A 641 -4.99 -16.97 12.34
C GLY A 641 -4.16 -18.24 12.21
N ARG A 642 -4.45 -19.06 11.22
CA ARG A 642 -3.73 -20.32 10.91
C ARG A 642 -2.95 -20.21 9.59
N GLY A 643 -2.61 -18.99 9.18
CA GLY A 643 -1.79 -18.75 7.99
C GLY A 643 -0.35 -19.20 8.17
N VAL A 644 0.35 -19.32 7.05
CA VAL A 644 1.71 -19.87 7.01
C VAL A 644 2.76 -18.78 7.21
N ASP A 645 2.54 -17.62 6.61
CA ASP A 645 3.60 -16.63 6.43
C ASP A 645 3.98 -15.92 7.71
N ILE A 646 3.01 -15.42 8.47
CA ILE A 646 3.32 -14.79 9.77
C ILE A 646 3.91 -15.83 10.75
N HIS A 647 3.53 -17.10 10.67
CA HIS A 647 4.10 -18.12 11.54
C HIS A 647 5.55 -18.43 11.18
N LEU A 648 5.88 -18.57 9.89
CA LEU A 648 7.27 -18.72 9.42
C LEU A 648 8.12 -17.50 9.80
N LEU A 649 7.57 -16.28 9.66
CA LEU A 649 8.22 -15.06 10.15
C LEU A 649 8.49 -15.16 11.66
N GLY A 650 7.50 -15.55 12.45
CA GLY A 650 7.65 -15.70 13.90
C GLY A 650 8.71 -16.73 14.30
N LEU A 651 8.73 -17.88 13.64
CA LEU A 651 9.75 -18.91 13.86
C LEU A 651 11.15 -18.41 13.52
N ARG A 652 11.31 -17.68 12.39
CA ARG A 652 12.56 -17.09 11.97
C ARG A 652 13.08 -16.05 12.99
N GLU A 653 12.23 -15.13 13.40
CA GLU A 653 12.61 -14.05 14.31
C GLU A 653 12.82 -14.56 15.75
N MET A 654 12.02 -15.53 16.19
CA MET A 654 12.22 -16.16 17.49
C MET A 654 13.57 -16.90 17.56
N GLY A 655 13.92 -17.63 16.49
CA GLY A 655 15.25 -18.26 16.39
C GLY A 655 16.40 -17.24 16.52
N LYS A 656 16.25 -16.05 15.91
CA LYS A 656 17.23 -14.96 16.08
C LYS A 656 17.28 -14.42 17.52
N GLU A 657 16.12 -14.20 18.16
CA GLU A 657 16.07 -13.75 19.56
C GLU A 657 16.68 -14.78 20.53
N MET A 658 16.57 -16.07 20.23
CA MET A 658 17.25 -17.14 20.97
C MET A 658 18.76 -17.21 20.71
N GLY A 659 19.30 -16.41 19.78
CA GLY A 659 20.73 -16.45 19.41
C GLY A 659 21.13 -17.70 18.65
N LEU A 660 20.18 -18.41 18.03
CA LEU A 660 20.46 -19.63 17.26
C LEU A 660 21.08 -19.29 15.90
N PRO A 661 21.96 -20.15 15.36
CA PRO A 661 22.29 -20.10 13.94
C PRO A 661 21.01 -20.16 13.11
N THR A 662 20.97 -19.40 12.00
CA THR A 662 19.80 -19.39 11.12
C THR A 662 19.48 -20.82 10.64
N PRO A 663 18.32 -21.40 11.00
CA PRO A 663 17.93 -22.71 10.51
C PRO A 663 17.90 -22.75 8.98
N GLU A 664 18.28 -23.88 8.40
CA GLU A 664 18.46 -24.03 6.95
C GLU A 664 17.18 -23.72 6.16
N ILE A 665 15.99 -24.04 6.70
CA ILE A 665 14.70 -23.70 6.11
C ILE A 665 14.56 -22.21 5.75
N PHE A 666 15.19 -21.31 6.50
CA PHE A 666 15.13 -19.85 6.28
C PHE A 666 16.29 -19.30 5.42
N SER A 667 17.34 -20.08 5.19
CA SER A 667 18.47 -19.69 4.33
C SER A 667 18.46 -20.38 2.97
N HIS A 668 17.71 -21.48 2.83
CA HIS A 668 17.60 -22.24 1.59
C HIS A 668 16.89 -21.47 0.48
N ARG A 669 17.20 -21.79 -0.77
CA ARG A 669 16.61 -21.15 -1.95
C ARG A 669 15.08 -21.25 -2.00
N SER A 670 14.49 -22.35 -1.52
CA SER A 670 13.04 -22.52 -1.48
C SER A 670 12.32 -21.42 -0.69
N TYR A 671 12.92 -20.95 0.42
CA TYR A 671 12.38 -19.84 1.18
C TYR A 671 12.44 -18.51 0.40
N GLN A 672 13.51 -18.30 -0.35
CA GLN A 672 13.63 -17.13 -1.21
C GLN A 672 12.58 -17.16 -2.32
N VAL A 673 12.39 -18.30 -3.00
CA VAL A 673 11.34 -18.49 -4.02
C VAL A 673 9.95 -18.32 -3.43
N SER A 674 9.71 -18.84 -2.23
CA SER A 674 8.45 -18.69 -1.51
C SER A 674 8.08 -17.22 -1.25
N ASN A 675 9.06 -16.36 -0.96
CA ASN A 675 8.85 -14.96 -0.65
C ASN A 675 9.05 -14.01 -1.86
N HIS A 676 9.34 -14.56 -3.04
CA HIS A 676 9.43 -13.79 -4.28
C HIS A 676 8.06 -13.69 -4.95
N PHE A 677 7.24 -12.77 -4.48
CA PHE A 677 5.84 -12.61 -4.89
C PHE A 677 5.74 -11.92 -6.26
N ARG A 678 5.90 -12.69 -7.35
CA ARG A 678 5.72 -12.16 -8.71
C ARG A 678 4.27 -11.77 -9.04
N LEU A 679 3.33 -12.17 -8.22
CA LEU A 679 1.93 -11.71 -8.27
C LEU A 679 1.51 -11.25 -6.88
N SER A 680 1.46 -9.93 -6.70
CA SER A 680 1.00 -9.28 -5.47
C SER A 680 -0.40 -8.73 -5.67
N THR A 681 -1.35 -9.18 -4.85
CA THR A 681 -2.77 -8.85 -5.03
C THR A 681 -3.38 -8.25 -3.78
N SER A 682 -4.42 -7.42 -3.95
CA SER A 682 -5.17 -6.82 -2.85
C SER A 682 -6.60 -6.53 -3.26
N GLN A 683 -7.56 -6.91 -2.43
CA GLN A 683 -8.94 -6.48 -2.60
C GLN A 683 -9.13 -5.06 -2.05
N VAL A 684 -9.76 -4.18 -2.84
CA VAL A 684 -10.06 -2.78 -2.52
C VAL A 684 -11.58 -2.61 -2.53
N PRO A 685 -12.29 -2.94 -1.43
CA PRO A 685 -13.75 -3.02 -1.42
C PRO A 685 -14.40 -1.65 -1.20
N THR A 686 -14.25 -0.73 -2.13
CA THR A 686 -14.95 0.57 -2.10
C THR A 686 -16.44 0.40 -2.43
N LEU A 687 -17.28 1.25 -1.84
CA LEU A 687 -18.69 1.36 -2.18
C LEU A 687 -18.90 2.36 -3.33
N SER A 688 -18.14 3.45 -3.31
CA SER A 688 -18.05 4.43 -4.40
C SER A 688 -17.29 3.85 -5.60
N ASP A 689 -17.24 4.61 -6.70
CA ASP A 689 -16.41 4.27 -7.88
C ASP A 689 -14.92 4.63 -7.67
N SER A 690 -14.49 4.71 -6.43
CA SER A 690 -13.07 4.87 -6.08
C SER A 690 -12.30 3.58 -6.34
N TRP A 691 -11.03 3.71 -6.67
CA TRP A 691 -10.12 2.58 -6.85
C TRP A 691 -8.72 2.94 -6.37
N MET A 692 -7.89 1.95 -6.12
CA MET A 692 -6.56 2.12 -5.56
C MET A 692 -5.55 1.27 -6.32
N GLY A 693 -4.38 1.84 -6.61
CA GLY A 693 -3.28 1.16 -7.27
C GLY A 693 -1.95 1.31 -6.54
N TYR A 694 -1.05 0.37 -6.81
CA TYR A 694 0.33 0.33 -6.29
C TYR A 694 1.24 -0.38 -7.31
N GLY A 695 2.55 -0.25 -7.16
CA GLY A 695 3.52 -0.92 -8.01
C GLY A 695 3.77 -2.39 -7.64
N PRO A 696 4.45 -3.17 -8.49
CA PRO A 696 4.85 -4.53 -8.17
C PRO A 696 5.81 -4.57 -6.97
N VAL A 697 5.74 -5.62 -6.17
CA VAL A 697 6.63 -5.80 -5.01
C VAL A 697 7.99 -6.41 -5.36
N VAL A 698 8.13 -6.95 -6.57
CA VAL A 698 9.40 -7.46 -7.14
C VAL A 698 9.56 -6.98 -8.57
N PRO A 699 10.80 -6.80 -9.07
CA PRO A 699 11.04 -6.22 -10.39
C PRO A 699 10.45 -7.00 -11.57
N ASP A 700 10.32 -8.31 -11.46
CA ASP A 700 9.80 -9.23 -12.47
C ASP A 700 8.35 -9.69 -12.19
N GLY A 701 7.62 -8.90 -11.40
CA GLY A 701 6.27 -9.21 -10.95
C GLY A 701 5.17 -8.29 -11.47
N TYR A 702 3.97 -8.56 -10.97
CA TYR A 702 2.77 -7.76 -11.17
C TYR A 702 2.17 -7.33 -9.82
N GLY A 703 1.69 -6.10 -9.76
CA GLY A 703 0.70 -5.67 -8.78
C GLY A 703 -0.70 -5.78 -9.39
N ALA A 704 -1.66 -6.27 -8.62
CA ALA A 704 -3.04 -6.39 -9.07
C ALA A 704 -4.01 -6.13 -7.90
N SER A 705 -4.46 -4.89 -7.76
CA SER A 705 -5.60 -4.61 -6.88
C SER A 705 -6.91 -4.81 -7.65
N TYR A 706 -7.98 -5.18 -6.91
CA TYR A 706 -9.28 -5.41 -7.53
C TYR A 706 -10.45 -5.04 -6.64
N ASN A 707 -11.53 -4.54 -7.25
CA ASN A 707 -12.79 -4.24 -6.59
C ASN A 707 -13.97 -4.91 -7.33
N PRO A 708 -14.55 -5.98 -6.76
CA PRO A 708 -15.72 -6.61 -7.35
C PRO A 708 -17.00 -5.86 -6.96
N HIS A 709 -17.44 -4.91 -7.78
CA HIS A 709 -18.75 -4.28 -7.68
C HIS A 709 -19.88 -5.28 -7.97
N PRO A 710 -21.15 -4.92 -7.72
CA PRO A 710 -22.27 -5.83 -7.98
C PRO A 710 -22.27 -6.44 -9.39
N ASP A 711 -22.05 -5.63 -10.43
CA ASP A 711 -22.24 -6.01 -11.82
C ASP A 711 -21.01 -5.79 -12.73
N TYR A 712 -19.91 -5.29 -12.20
CA TYR A 712 -18.62 -5.13 -12.88
C TYR A 712 -17.46 -5.31 -11.90
N ILE A 713 -16.23 -5.37 -12.42
CA ILE A 713 -15.02 -5.47 -11.61
C ILE A 713 -14.02 -4.43 -12.10
N VAL A 714 -13.39 -3.70 -11.18
CA VAL A 714 -12.27 -2.81 -11.49
C VAL A 714 -10.98 -3.49 -11.07
N PHE A 715 -10.00 -3.58 -11.97
CA PHE A 715 -8.64 -4.01 -11.67
C PHE A 715 -7.67 -2.86 -11.92
N CYS A 716 -6.72 -2.66 -11.01
CA CYS A 716 -5.55 -1.83 -11.24
C CYS A 716 -4.34 -2.76 -11.35
N LEU A 717 -3.73 -2.78 -12.53
CA LEU A 717 -2.61 -3.67 -12.85
C LEU A 717 -1.33 -2.85 -12.96
N SER A 718 -0.23 -3.35 -12.40
CA SER A 718 1.08 -2.71 -12.50
C SER A 718 2.18 -3.72 -12.83
N ALA A 719 3.20 -3.25 -13.52
CA ALA A 719 4.43 -3.96 -13.85
C ALA A 719 5.57 -2.93 -14.00
N PHE A 720 6.79 -3.38 -14.21
CA PHE A 720 7.90 -2.49 -14.57
C PHE A 720 8.28 -2.65 -16.04
N ASN A 721 8.42 -1.53 -16.75
CA ASN A 721 8.85 -1.49 -18.15
C ASN A 721 10.26 -2.06 -18.35
N SER A 722 11.12 -1.98 -17.33
CA SER A 722 12.47 -2.55 -17.33
C SER A 722 12.50 -4.08 -17.35
N CYS A 723 11.37 -4.76 -17.08
CA CYS A 723 11.24 -6.20 -17.17
C CYS A 723 10.54 -6.59 -18.47
N GLU A 724 11.29 -7.17 -19.43
CA GLU A 724 10.76 -7.59 -20.72
C GLU A 724 9.74 -8.75 -20.64
N GLU A 725 9.69 -9.46 -19.51
CA GLU A 725 8.79 -10.60 -19.30
C GLU A 725 7.41 -10.18 -18.81
N THR A 726 7.25 -8.94 -18.31
CA THR A 726 5.99 -8.45 -17.75
C THR A 726 5.36 -7.38 -18.63
N SER A 727 4.04 -7.40 -18.72
CA SER A 727 3.24 -6.39 -19.44
C SER A 727 1.83 -6.35 -18.87
N THR A 728 1.40 -5.19 -18.38
CA THR A 728 0.03 -5.01 -17.88
C THR A 728 -1.01 -5.21 -18.98
N LEU A 729 -0.67 -4.90 -20.23
CA LEU A 729 -1.56 -5.10 -21.38
C LEU A 729 -1.83 -6.60 -21.62
N GLU A 730 -0.78 -7.41 -21.69
CA GLU A 730 -0.92 -8.85 -21.95
C GLU A 730 -1.55 -9.57 -20.76
N PHE A 731 -1.16 -9.17 -19.54
CA PHE A 731 -1.75 -9.71 -18.33
C PHE A 731 -3.24 -9.38 -18.24
N GLY A 732 -3.63 -8.13 -18.54
CA GLY A 732 -5.03 -7.70 -18.58
C GLY A 732 -5.87 -8.47 -19.59
N ARG A 733 -5.38 -8.66 -20.81
CA ARG A 733 -6.06 -9.47 -21.86
C ARG A 733 -6.27 -10.92 -21.44
N ASN A 734 -5.24 -11.54 -20.84
CA ASN A 734 -5.36 -12.90 -20.36
C ASN A 734 -6.27 -13.01 -19.13
N LEU A 735 -6.37 -11.95 -18.32
CA LEU A 735 -7.31 -11.87 -17.20
C LEU A 735 -8.76 -11.76 -17.69
N GLU A 736 -9.06 -10.90 -18.65
CA GLU A 736 -10.40 -10.81 -19.27
C GLU A 736 -10.81 -12.16 -19.86
N ARG A 737 -9.92 -12.78 -20.63
CA ARG A 737 -10.15 -14.11 -21.19
C ARG A 737 -10.39 -15.17 -20.10
N ALA A 738 -9.63 -15.14 -19.01
CA ALA A 738 -9.82 -16.06 -17.90
C ALA A 738 -11.21 -15.90 -17.27
N LEU A 739 -11.62 -14.66 -17.03
CA LEU A 739 -12.94 -14.34 -16.48
C LEU A 739 -14.08 -14.82 -17.41
N ASP A 740 -13.97 -14.60 -18.72
CA ASP A 740 -14.97 -15.05 -19.72
C ASP A 740 -15.07 -16.58 -19.77
N GLU A 741 -13.96 -17.28 -19.78
CA GLU A 741 -13.94 -18.74 -19.80
C GLU A 741 -14.46 -19.35 -18.50
N MET A 742 -14.17 -18.75 -17.37
CA MET A 742 -14.71 -19.18 -16.07
C MET A 742 -16.23 -18.95 -15.99
N LYS A 743 -16.73 -17.84 -16.53
CA LYS A 743 -18.16 -17.60 -16.68
C LYS A 743 -18.81 -18.71 -17.52
N PHE A 744 -18.27 -18.97 -18.72
CA PHE A 744 -18.77 -20.02 -19.61
C PHE A 744 -18.77 -21.40 -18.92
N LEU A 745 -17.71 -21.75 -18.20
CA LEU A 745 -17.59 -23.00 -17.48
C LEU A 745 -18.72 -23.18 -16.44
N LEU A 746 -19.04 -22.11 -15.70
CA LEU A 746 -20.06 -22.16 -14.65
C LEU A 746 -21.50 -22.11 -15.20
N GLU A 747 -21.77 -21.35 -16.25
CA GLU A 747 -23.08 -21.32 -16.90
C GLU A 747 -23.43 -22.64 -17.60
N SER A 748 -22.42 -23.31 -18.15
CA SER A 748 -22.60 -24.63 -18.82
C SER A 748 -22.78 -25.78 -17.82
N ARG A 749 -22.48 -25.58 -16.52
CA ARG A 749 -22.73 -26.56 -15.45
C ARG A 749 -24.22 -26.81 -15.20
N VAL A 750 -25.05 -25.82 -15.49
CA VAL A 750 -26.50 -25.84 -15.19
C VAL A 750 -27.30 -26.47 -16.33
N LYS A 751 -26.70 -26.65 -17.49
CA LYS A 751 -27.30 -27.35 -18.64
C LYS A 751 -26.98 -28.85 -18.63
#